data_da8164fb41ae77dfd6aaf0e0f95132cd
#
_entry.id   da8164fb41ae77dfd6aaf0e0f95132cd
#
_cell.length_a   1.000
_cell.length_b   1.000
_cell.length_c   1.000
_cell.angle_alpha   90.00
_cell.angle_beta   90.00
_cell.angle_gamma   90.00
#
_symmetry.space_group_name_H-M   'P 1'
#
loop_
_entity.id
_entity.type
_entity.pdbx_description
1 polymer ?
#
loop_
_entity_poly.entity_id
_entity_poly.type
_entity_poly.pdbx_seq_one_letter_code
_entity_poly.pdbx_strand_id
1 'polypeptide(L)'
;MNKPRREIDHRAVTLKFLKSTGLIPVKIRPGQKDAFPEWDPRRAGQEDHTGTLALLENEPSLNIAALMTGRYVDIDIDCTSILLKDALHYFLPRTPYVFGRKSKPKSHRIYALHEDFDRGPWSGVLRYIKNLKPGVIDDESYSIEVRGGKAENGLYTVLPGSRRSDVNENIEWDHEIDPTVGGAYVKIEALIKAVRLSIVVAAIAPHWVEGVRNDMSLALAGTLWRIRTSTLAAFGLEPDDDAPQGYYVLTEDDAKAIVSCICDLAGDDPTDKRDRLTNLKNTWQKLDGETGAKVTGGKVLAELIGGEVGPKVVKSLYRLLSDNDAAEAIEKMAEQFVMWYGPGVILDLEQVKAGRVTPWMTKEQATNSLGGKKLAIGDKKIPIAAMLFGSSIINRVMGLTFDPSQDELVVQTPEGMMVNQWKGWGTTPAGQRVTKEEIEPFYDYVLNIVADGHQERAEWVFAWMADMLQQPHKKPGTALVLVGVQGAGKTFLGEHILGKIVGPSHYGQINSIEQLTSKFNTGIDNKVFLQCDEAVHSYQRDVASRLKSIISDGSIVIEPKGINSYRKPNHLHLLFTSNEETTAIFIDPSPYERRFTVLKVSASKAQDLDYWSFMHLWTPGALPKIMRWLMDYKYDRTLVSRPILTEAKQDVQRVGVDAEVSWILSRMASGFALGKRSHRNWFDAFHTEHITEADKKNNVLVRDVWPDRIQISVLEEDFKNYIREHGRTVYSGSVLTNMKRVFPKDGIKAVAQMSVRVVDQKSGQAVVERVRLHSLPSMQDIMTHLFARYGPVVNSMFEDLKQGTQQEDLPELAAPPHEEEEF
;
A
#
# COMPACT_ATOMS: atom_id res chain seq x y z
N MET A 1 18.77 -28.09 66.79
CA MET A 1 18.03 -29.32 66.41
C MET A 1 16.78 -28.81 65.57
N ASN A 2 16.84 -28.87 64.30
CA ASN A 2 15.66 -28.61 63.45
C ASN A 2 14.69 -29.79 63.60
N LYS A 3 13.53 -29.56 64.25
CA LYS A 3 12.42 -30.52 64.14
C LYS A 3 12.12 -30.76 62.60
N PRO A 4 11.99 -32.05 62.20
CA PRO A 4 11.58 -32.32 60.82
C PRO A 4 10.25 -31.61 60.60
N ARG A 5 10.16 -30.84 59.50
CA ARG A 5 8.88 -30.27 59.02
C ARG A 5 7.95 -31.46 58.80
N ARG A 6 6.80 -31.49 59.50
CA ARG A 6 5.71 -32.40 59.16
C ARG A 6 5.38 -32.28 57.70
N GLU A 7 5.35 -33.41 56.98
CA GLU A 7 4.92 -33.47 55.61
C GLU A 7 3.43 -33.05 55.55
N ILE A 8 3.09 -32.06 54.76
CA ILE A 8 1.72 -31.55 54.66
C ILE A 8 0.91 -32.56 53.82
N ASP A 9 -0.19 -33.09 54.35
CA ASP A 9 -1.17 -33.77 53.51
C ASP A 9 -2.03 -32.75 52.79
N HIS A 10 -1.52 -32.32 51.64
CA HIS A 10 -2.15 -31.28 50.80
C HIS A 10 -3.58 -31.65 50.42
N ARG A 11 -3.89 -32.94 50.20
CA ARG A 11 -5.23 -33.40 49.81
C ARG A 11 -6.20 -33.31 50.98
N ALA A 12 -5.83 -33.78 52.17
CA ALA A 12 -6.68 -33.68 53.37
C ALA A 12 -6.97 -32.22 53.74
N VAL A 13 -5.98 -31.34 53.60
CA VAL A 13 -6.14 -29.90 53.79
C VAL A 13 -7.13 -29.29 52.77
N THR A 14 -7.04 -29.66 51.50
CA THR A 14 -7.95 -29.21 50.46
C THR A 14 -9.39 -29.67 50.66
N LEU A 15 -9.61 -30.92 51.07
CA LEU A 15 -10.95 -31.41 51.38
C LEU A 15 -11.60 -30.69 52.57
N LYS A 16 -10.80 -30.37 53.62
CA LYS A 16 -11.26 -29.50 54.70
C LYS A 16 -11.57 -28.08 54.25
N PHE A 17 -10.74 -27.52 53.37
CA PHE A 17 -10.95 -26.20 52.74
C PHE A 17 -12.27 -26.14 51.99
N LEU A 18 -12.57 -27.12 51.13
CA LEU A 18 -13.85 -27.21 50.44
C LEU A 18 -15.05 -27.28 51.37
N LYS A 19 -14.95 -28.09 52.44
CA LYS A 19 -16.02 -28.19 53.46
C LYS A 19 -16.23 -26.89 54.23
N SER A 20 -15.15 -26.16 54.56
CA SER A 20 -15.24 -24.91 55.33
C SER A 20 -15.72 -23.73 54.52
N THR A 21 -15.39 -23.68 53.21
CA THR A 21 -15.72 -22.56 52.32
C THR A 21 -17.09 -22.71 51.64
N GLY A 22 -17.61 -23.95 51.51
CA GLY A 22 -18.81 -24.24 50.76
C GLY A 22 -18.62 -24.08 49.24
N LEU A 23 -17.38 -24.01 48.77
CA LEU A 23 -17.09 -23.99 47.33
C LEU A 23 -17.57 -25.30 46.68
N ILE A 24 -18.09 -25.17 45.46
CA ILE A 24 -18.59 -26.31 44.65
C ILE A 24 -17.39 -27.18 44.21
N PRO A 25 -17.30 -28.43 44.68
CA PRO A 25 -16.20 -29.30 44.29
C PRO A 25 -16.43 -29.82 42.85
N VAL A 26 -15.32 -29.85 42.09
CA VAL A 26 -15.28 -30.38 40.75
C VAL A 26 -14.32 -31.55 40.70
N LYS A 27 -14.78 -32.70 40.24
CA LYS A 27 -13.94 -33.86 40.00
C LYS A 27 -13.23 -33.72 38.67
N ILE A 28 -11.92 -33.93 38.69
CA ILE A 28 -11.07 -33.86 37.52
C ILE A 28 -10.47 -35.23 37.22
N ARG A 29 -10.34 -35.55 35.93
CA ARG A 29 -9.72 -36.81 35.52
C ARG A 29 -8.29 -36.95 36.07
N PRO A 30 -7.86 -38.18 36.43
CA PRO A 30 -6.53 -38.38 36.98
C PRO A 30 -5.43 -37.78 36.12
N GLY A 31 -4.56 -36.99 36.74
CA GLY A 31 -3.45 -36.34 36.04
C GLY A 31 -3.78 -35.23 35.07
N GLN A 32 -5.04 -34.87 34.89
CA GLN A 32 -5.52 -33.89 33.98
C GLN A 32 -5.90 -32.55 34.66
N LYS A 33 -6.20 -31.55 33.87
CA LYS A 33 -6.75 -30.27 34.30
C LYS A 33 -8.21 -30.08 33.93
N ASP A 34 -8.74 -30.94 33.06
CA ASP A 34 -10.08 -30.80 32.49
C ASP A 34 -11.08 -31.66 33.28
N ALA A 35 -12.26 -31.10 33.54
CA ALA A 35 -13.38 -31.81 34.14
C ALA A 35 -13.85 -32.96 33.22
N PHE A 36 -14.62 -33.89 33.83
CA PHE A 36 -15.25 -34.93 33.04
C PHE A 36 -16.19 -34.34 31.96
N PRO A 37 -16.36 -34.97 30.80
CA PRO A 37 -17.15 -34.43 29.68
C PRO A 37 -18.65 -34.16 30.04
N GLU A 38 -19.18 -34.93 30.96
CA GLU A 38 -20.57 -34.78 31.43
C GLU A 38 -20.78 -33.64 32.44
N TRP A 39 -19.70 -32.99 32.91
CA TRP A 39 -19.80 -31.89 33.85
C TRP A 39 -20.33 -30.62 33.15
N ASP A 40 -21.44 -30.08 33.69
CA ASP A 40 -22.02 -28.82 33.21
C ASP A 40 -22.04 -27.77 34.33
N PRO A 41 -21.33 -26.66 34.21
CA PRO A 41 -21.26 -25.63 35.24
C PRO A 41 -22.62 -25.00 35.55
N ARG A 42 -23.56 -25.01 34.58
CA ARG A 42 -24.92 -24.44 34.75
C ARG A 42 -25.77 -25.27 35.71
N ARG A 43 -25.53 -26.58 35.79
CA ARG A 43 -26.20 -27.48 36.70
C ARG A 43 -25.50 -27.55 38.09
N ALA A 44 -24.19 -27.33 38.11
CA ALA A 44 -23.40 -27.47 39.29
C ALA A 44 -23.85 -26.58 40.48
N GLY A 45 -24.47 -25.42 40.21
CA GLY A 45 -24.98 -24.54 41.27
C GLY A 45 -26.34 -25.03 41.91
N GLN A 46 -26.92 -26.08 41.36
CA GLN A 46 -28.24 -26.60 41.78
C GLN A 46 -28.19 -28.02 42.39
N GLU A 47 -27.05 -28.67 42.35
CA GLU A 47 -26.87 -30.08 42.78
C GLU A 47 -26.38 -30.17 44.21
N ASP A 48 -26.70 -31.30 44.86
CA ASP A 48 -26.08 -31.66 46.15
C ASP A 48 -24.64 -32.17 45.92
N HIS A 49 -23.66 -31.48 46.46
CA HIS A 49 -22.23 -31.79 46.29
C HIS A 49 -21.68 -32.78 47.35
N THR A 50 -22.51 -33.23 48.24
CA THR A 50 -22.08 -34.20 49.31
C THR A 50 -21.53 -35.49 48.72
N GLY A 51 -22.17 -35.98 47.63
CA GLY A 51 -21.73 -37.17 46.93
C GLY A 51 -20.38 -36.95 46.19
N THR A 52 -20.17 -35.78 45.60
CA THR A 52 -18.90 -35.44 44.93
C THR A 52 -17.76 -35.36 45.99
N LEU A 53 -17.97 -34.72 47.12
CA LEU A 53 -16.98 -34.65 48.17
C LEU A 53 -16.64 -36.05 48.73
N ALA A 54 -17.65 -36.92 49.00
CA ALA A 54 -17.44 -38.29 49.42
C ALA A 54 -16.61 -39.11 48.38
N LEU A 55 -16.90 -38.91 47.09
CA LEU A 55 -16.15 -39.56 46.01
C LEU A 55 -14.69 -39.11 46.04
N LEU A 56 -14.43 -37.83 46.15
CA LEU A 56 -13.08 -37.27 46.22
C LEU A 56 -12.30 -37.69 47.46
N GLU A 57 -12.98 -37.99 48.58
CA GLU A 57 -12.37 -38.55 49.76
C GLU A 57 -11.96 -40.02 49.57
N ASN A 58 -12.78 -40.80 48.87
CA ASN A 58 -12.61 -42.23 48.69
C ASN A 58 -11.74 -42.62 47.47
N GLU A 59 -11.59 -41.73 46.50
CA GLU A 59 -10.80 -41.99 45.28
C GLU A 59 -9.60 -41.03 45.17
N PRO A 60 -8.45 -41.37 45.77
CA PRO A 60 -7.25 -40.55 45.77
C PRO A 60 -6.66 -40.28 44.37
N SER A 61 -7.01 -41.10 43.39
CA SER A 61 -6.53 -40.94 42.00
C SER A 61 -7.13 -39.74 41.25
N LEU A 62 -8.33 -39.29 41.65
CA LEU A 62 -8.98 -38.15 41.07
C LEU A 62 -8.30 -36.85 41.50
N ASN A 63 -8.13 -35.95 40.58
CA ASN A 63 -7.75 -34.57 40.87
C ASN A 63 -8.96 -33.79 41.43
N ILE A 64 -8.65 -32.80 42.26
CA ILE A 64 -9.63 -31.97 42.97
C ILE A 64 -9.61 -30.58 42.34
N ALA A 65 -10.77 -30.04 42.02
CA ALA A 65 -10.90 -28.63 41.69
C ALA A 65 -12.10 -28.01 42.45
N ALA A 66 -12.16 -26.71 42.50
CA ALA A 66 -13.31 -25.97 42.98
C ALA A 66 -13.80 -24.98 41.90
N LEU A 67 -15.10 -24.91 41.73
CA LEU A 67 -15.72 -23.83 40.96
C LEU A 67 -15.65 -22.53 41.77
N MET A 68 -14.99 -21.51 41.21
CA MET A 68 -14.80 -20.22 41.89
C MET A 68 -16.13 -19.43 41.73
N THR A 69 -16.91 -19.44 42.80
CA THR A 69 -18.27 -18.82 42.77
C THR A 69 -18.54 -18.01 44.03
N GLY A 70 -19.63 -17.26 44.03
CA GLY A 70 -20.04 -16.44 45.16
C GLY A 70 -18.97 -15.45 45.57
N ARG A 71 -18.52 -15.57 46.81
CA ARG A 71 -17.53 -14.70 47.42
C ARG A 71 -16.07 -15.14 47.23
N TYR A 72 -15.81 -16.21 46.48
CA TYR A 72 -14.44 -16.68 46.33
C TYR A 72 -13.93 -16.44 44.92
N VAL A 73 -12.73 -15.89 44.85
CA VAL A 73 -12.00 -15.64 43.59
C VAL A 73 -10.58 -16.18 43.67
N ASP A 74 -10.09 -16.74 42.57
CA ASP A 74 -8.69 -17.12 42.40
C ASP A 74 -7.99 -16.18 41.43
N ILE A 75 -6.87 -15.65 41.84
CA ILE A 75 -5.92 -14.97 40.96
C ILE A 75 -4.94 -16.00 40.43
N ASP A 76 -5.17 -16.45 39.21
CA ASP A 76 -4.30 -17.41 38.53
C ASP A 76 -3.20 -16.64 37.75
N ILE A 77 -1.94 -16.88 38.16
CA ILE A 77 -0.76 -16.18 37.65
C ILE A 77 0.03 -17.16 36.79
N ASP A 78 -0.31 -17.22 35.53
CA ASP A 78 0.39 -18.03 34.53
C ASP A 78 1.36 -17.16 33.70
N CYS A 79 2.49 -16.78 34.35
CA CYS A 79 3.53 -15.97 33.69
C CYS A 79 4.93 -16.44 34.13
N THR A 80 5.91 -16.16 33.26
CA THR A 80 7.34 -16.41 33.53
C THR A 80 8.05 -15.15 34.04
N SER A 81 7.51 -13.96 33.80
CA SER A 81 8.10 -12.67 34.22
C SER A 81 8.27 -12.57 35.73
N ILE A 82 9.52 -12.45 36.17
CA ILE A 82 9.88 -12.27 37.58
C ILE A 82 9.37 -10.92 38.08
N LEU A 83 9.54 -9.86 37.28
CA LEU A 83 9.11 -8.51 37.63
C LEU A 83 7.60 -8.44 37.91
N LEU A 84 6.81 -9.13 37.07
CA LEU A 84 5.36 -9.17 37.27
C LEU A 84 4.99 -9.94 38.55
N LYS A 85 5.67 -11.07 38.87
CA LYS A 85 5.44 -11.82 40.10
C LYS A 85 5.79 -10.99 41.33
N ASP A 86 6.90 -10.26 41.31
CA ASP A 86 7.34 -9.41 42.40
C ASP A 86 6.39 -8.21 42.58
N ALA A 87 5.95 -7.58 41.53
CA ALA A 87 4.94 -6.53 41.56
C ALA A 87 3.59 -7.05 42.11
N LEU A 88 3.16 -8.25 41.71
CA LEU A 88 1.95 -8.90 42.27
C LEU A 88 2.11 -9.18 43.75
N HIS A 89 3.30 -9.59 44.17
CA HIS A 89 3.60 -9.78 45.60
C HIS A 89 3.54 -8.47 46.38
N TYR A 90 3.94 -7.37 45.79
CA TYR A 90 3.91 -6.04 46.40
C TYR A 90 2.48 -5.51 46.54
N PHE A 91 1.62 -5.64 45.55
CA PHE A 91 0.30 -5.01 45.52
C PHE A 91 -0.84 -5.91 46.03
N LEU A 92 -0.78 -7.23 45.80
CA LEU A 92 -1.86 -8.12 46.22
C LEU A 92 -1.95 -8.21 47.73
N PRO A 93 -3.16 -8.14 48.32
CA PRO A 93 -3.38 -8.40 49.73
C PRO A 93 -2.85 -9.77 50.13
N ARG A 94 -2.47 -9.92 51.39
CA ARG A 94 -2.06 -11.22 51.91
C ARG A 94 -3.27 -12.17 52.05
N THR A 95 -3.08 -13.39 51.62
CA THR A 95 -4.03 -14.49 51.82
C THR A 95 -3.31 -15.72 52.30
N PRO A 96 -3.90 -16.55 53.18
CA PRO A 96 -3.36 -17.83 53.53
C PRO A 96 -3.47 -18.88 52.42
N TYR A 97 -4.35 -18.65 51.43
CA TYR A 97 -4.66 -19.63 50.38
C TYR A 97 -3.81 -19.46 49.16
N VAL A 98 -2.50 -19.71 49.29
CA VAL A 98 -1.49 -19.60 48.23
C VAL A 98 -0.98 -20.99 47.89
N PHE A 99 -0.96 -21.34 46.62
CA PHE A 99 -0.49 -22.64 46.13
C PHE A 99 0.07 -22.58 44.71
N GLY A 100 0.63 -23.67 44.28
CA GLY A 100 1.18 -23.84 42.97
C GLY A 100 1.82 -25.20 42.77
N ARG A 101 2.72 -25.28 41.79
CA ARG A 101 3.53 -26.48 41.55
C ARG A 101 5.02 -26.12 41.55
N LYS A 102 5.90 -27.08 41.58
CA LYS A 102 7.35 -26.85 41.71
C LYS A 102 7.88 -25.93 40.58
N SER A 103 7.44 -26.13 39.35
CA SER A 103 7.82 -25.27 38.20
C SER A 103 7.14 -23.89 38.18
N LYS A 104 5.99 -23.76 38.88
CA LYS A 104 5.22 -22.51 39.00
C LYS A 104 4.76 -22.32 40.44
N PRO A 105 5.67 -21.96 41.37
CA PRO A 105 5.31 -21.80 42.79
C PRO A 105 4.45 -20.53 42.96
N LYS A 106 3.49 -20.58 43.90
CA LYS A 106 2.61 -19.45 44.24
C LYS A 106 1.82 -18.89 43.10
N SER A 107 1.50 -19.73 42.08
CA SER A 107 0.78 -19.33 40.89
C SER A 107 -0.71 -19.08 41.12
N HIS A 108 -1.25 -19.54 42.21
CA HIS A 108 -2.65 -19.34 42.58
C HIS A 108 -2.78 -18.68 43.94
N ARG A 109 -3.76 -17.75 44.05
CA ARG A 109 -4.10 -17.06 45.30
C ARG A 109 -5.60 -16.92 45.42
N ILE A 110 -6.21 -17.66 46.37
CA ILE A 110 -7.66 -17.56 46.58
C ILE A 110 -7.94 -16.50 47.66
N TYR A 111 -8.96 -15.68 47.39
CA TYR A 111 -9.45 -14.62 48.25
C TYR A 111 -10.94 -14.83 48.57
N ALA A 112 -11.34 -14.50 49.81
CA ALA A 112 -12.72 -14.32 50.20
C ALA A 112 -13.11 -12.84 50.01
N LEU A 113 -14.25 -12.58 49.37
CA LEU A 113 -14.75 -11.23 49.16
C LEU A 113 -15.83 -10.86 50.16
N HIS A 114 -16.00 -9.55 50.40
CA HIS A 114 -17.09 -9.04 51.25
C HIS A 114 -18.47 -9.34 50.64
N GLU A 115 -18.57 -9.36 49.33
CA GLU A 115 -19.81 -9.56 48.57
C GLU A 115 -19.59 -10.60 47.45
N ASP A 116 -20.66 -11.12 46.93
CA ASP A 116 -20.62 -12.02 45.77
C ASP A 116 -20.06 -11.30 44.53
N PHE A 117 -19.17 -12.00 43.84
CA PHE A 117 -18.50 -11.41 42.68
C PHE A 117 -19.41 -11.38 41.43
N ASP A 118 -19.80 -10.20 41.02
CA ASP A 118 -20.37 -9.98 39.69
C ASP A 118 -19.27 -9.57 38.68
N ARG A 119 -19.10 -10.41 37.65
CA ARG A 119 -18.11 -10.16 36.58
C ARG A 119 -18.55 -9.10 35.57
N GLY A 120 -19.85 -8.81 35.48
CA GLY A 120 -20.43 -7.94 34.47
C GLY A 120 -19.71 -6.60 34.36
N PRO A 121 -19.63 -5.82 35.44
CA PRO A 121 -18.95 -4.52 35.45
C PRO A 121 -17.45 -4.58 35.10
N TRP A 122 -16.81 -5.72 35.32
CA TRP A 122 -15.36 -5.90 35.16
C TRP A 122 -14.98 -6.65 33.89
N SER A 123 -15.93 -7.07 33.06
CA SER A 123 -15.72 -7.99 31.93
C SER A 123 -14.68 -7.46 30.93
N GLY A 124 -14.66 -6.17 30.69
CA GLY A 124 -13.71 -5.52 29.78
C GLY A 124 -12.26 -5.65 30.26
N VAL A 125 -11.99 -5.21 31.50
CA VAL A 125 -10.64 -5.26 32.08
C VAL A 125 -10.15 -6.67 32.30
N LEU A 126 -11.01 -7.57 32.75
CA LEU A 126 -10.63 -8.97 32.96
C LEU A 126 -10.22 -9.64 31.64
N ARG A 127 -10.94 -9.35 30.54
CA ARG A 127 -10.57 -9.82 29.22
C ARG A 127 -9.25 -9.22 28.76
N TYR A 128 -9.04 -7.95 29.01
CA TYR A 128 -7.80 -7.28 28.62
C TYR A 128 -6.59 -7.84 29.37
N ILE A 129 -6.69 -7.99 30.72
CA ILE A 129 -5.63 -8.56 31.55
C ILE A 129 -5.27 -9.98 31.09
N LYS A 130 -6.27 -10.79 30.78
CA LYS A 130 -6.07 -12.17 30.29
C LYS A 130 -5.38 -12.24 28.92
N ASN A 131 -5.66 -11.27 28.03
CA ASN A 131 -5.19 -11.27 26.64
C ASN A 131 -4.22 -10.10 26.36
N LEU A 132 -3.36 -9.78 27.29
CA LEU A 132 -2.38 -8.71 27.13
C LEU A 132 -1.46 -9.03 25.93
N LYS A 133 -1.20 -8.03 25.09
CA LYS A 133 -0.42 -8.25 23.85
C LYS A 133 1.07 -8.46 24.15
N PRO A 134 1.76 -9.35 23.42
CA PRO A 134 3.22 -9.49 23.48
C PRO A 134 3.93 -8.14 23.32
N GLY A 135 5.05 -7.95 24.01
CA GLY A 135 5.86 -6.73 23.96
C GLY A 135 5.37 -5.60 24.88
N VAL A 136 4.35 -5.80 25.71
CA VAL A 136 3.99 -4.88 26.80
C VAL A 136 4.75 -5.23 28.07
N ILE A 137 4.81 -6.50 28.40
CA ILE A 137 5.67 -7.09 29.40
C ILE A 137 6.54 -8.05 28.63
N ASP A 138 7.60 -8.58 28.88
CA ASP A 138 8.47 -9.52 28.18
C ASP A 138 7.80 -10.30 27.02
N ASP A 139 8.57 -10.77 26.04
CA ASP A 139 8.06 -11.55 24.89
C ASP A 139 7.56 -12.97 25.26
N GLU A 140 7.62 -13.33 26.52
CA GLU A 140 7.19 -14.63 27.02
C GLU A 140 5.68 -14.67 27.30
N SER A 141 5.10 -15.85 27.19
CA SER A 141 3.69 -16.08 27.46
C SER A 141 3.33 -15.75 28.91
N TYR A 142 2.45 -14.81 29.11
CA TYR A 142 1.88 -14.52 30.43
C TYR A 142 0.36 -14.44 30.31
N SER A 143 -0.31 -14.93 31.33
CA SER A 143 -1.75 -14.78 31.51
C SER A 143 -2.02 -14.58 32.99
N ILE A 144 -2.78 -13.57 33.32
CA ILE A 144 -3.36 -13.41 34.66
C ILE A 144 -4.86 -13.55 34.50
N GLU A 145 -5.45 -14.51 35.19
CA GLU A 145 -6.86 -14.76 35.16
C GLU A 145 -7.46 -14.58 36.56
N VAL A 146 -8.49 -13.73 36.64
CA VAL A 146 -9.34 -13.61 37.81
C VAL A 146 -10.50 -14.56 37.62
N ARG A 147 -10.45 -15.69 38.31
CA ARG A 147 -11.46 -16.73 38.27
C ARG A 147 -12.48 -16.53 39.37
N GLY A 148 -13.73 -16.42 39.03
CA GLY A 148 -14.83 -16.22 39.98
C GLY A 148 -16.08 -15.72 39.29
N GLY A 149 -17.16 -15.55 40.04
CA GLY A 149 -18.44 -15.08 39.54
C GLY A 149 -19.57 -16.11 39.66
N LYS A 150 -20.55 -16.06 38.73
CA LYS A 150 -21.65 -17.00 38.72
C LYS A 150 -21.20 -18.41 38.32
N ALA A 151 -21.83 -19.46 38.84
CA ALA A 151 -21.52 -20.85 38.51
C ALA A 151 -21.50 -21.13 37.00
N GLU A 152 -22.44 -20.55 36.28
CA GLU A 152 -22.61 -20.68 34.82
C GLU A 152 -21.37 -20.20 34.01
N ASN A 153 -20.49 -19.39 34.61
CA ASN A 153 -19.22 -18.97 33.98
C ASN A 153 -18.22 -20.13 33.83
N GLY A 154 -18.42 -21.24 34.57
CA GLY A 154 -17.60 -22.45 34.49
C GLY A 154 -16.14 -22.31 34.88
N LEU A 155 -15.78 -21.26 35.64
CA LEU A 155 -14.42 -20.96 36.02
C LEU A 155 -14.04 -21.75 37.29
N TYR A 156 -13.33 -22.85 37.12
CA TYR A 156 -12.82 -23.66 38.22
C TYR A 156 -11.29 -23.62 38.29
N THR A 157 -10.77 -23.90 39.48
CA THR A 157 -9.35 -23.97 39.75
C THR A 157 -8.99 -25.35 40.33
N VAL A 158 -7.95 -25.97 39.74
CA VAL A 158 -7.43 -27.26 40.23
C VAL A 158 -6.62 -26.99 41.49
N LEU A 159 -6.99 -27.69 42.56
CA LEU A 159 -6.52 -27.42 43.90
C LEU A 159 -5.38 -28.37 44.34
N PRO A 160 -4.64 -28.02 45.43
CA PRO A 160 -3.59 -28.84 45.98
C PRO A 160 -4.03 -30.26 46.35
N GLY A 161 -3.11 -31.19 46.31
CA GLY A 161 -3.40 -32.63 46.41
C GLY A 161 -3.80 -33.26 45.09
N SER A 162 -3.74 -32.50 44.01
CA SER A 162 -3.90 -32.91 42.61
C SER A 162 -2.55 -33.05 41.90
N ARG A 163 -2.49 -33.88 40.86
CA ARG A 163 -1.29 -34.11 40.04
C ARG A 163 -1.50 -33.74 38.59
N ARG A 164 -0.51 -33.15 37.97
CA ARG A 164 -0.43 -32.83 36.58
C ARG A 164 0.49 -33.81 35.85
N SER A 165 -0.05 -34.77 35.09
CA SER A 165 0.72 -35.78 34.36
C SER A 165 1.53 -35.19 33.17
N ASP A 166 1.05 -34.15 32.55
CA ASP A 166 1.72 -33.49 31.41
C ASP A 166 3.08 -32.88 31.78
N VAL A 167 3.23 -32.44 33.03
CA VAL A 167 4.49 -31.87 33.59
C VAL A 167 5.07 -32.72 34.70
N ASN A 168 4.40 -33.81 35.08
CA ASN A 168 4.78 -34.72 36.16
C ASN A 168 4.99 -34.04 37.51
N GLU A 169 4.11 -33.11 37.89
CA GLU A 169 4.20 -32.31 39.12
C GLU A 169 2.90 -32.39 39.94
N ASN A 170 3.07 -32.29 41.25
CA ASN A 170 1.96 -32.12 42.20
C ASN A 170 1.63 -30.65 42.35
N ILE A 171 0.36 -30.35 42.64
CA ILE A 171 -0.10 -29.03 43.09
C ILE A 171 -0.12 -29.04 44.59
N GLU A 172 0.54 -28.07 45.23
CA GLU A 172 0.82 -28.05 46.64
C GLU A 172 0.52 -26.68 47.25
N TRP A 173 0.01 -26.67 48.51
CA TRP A 173 -0.07 -25.45 49.27
C TRP A 173 1.35 -24.96 49.62
N ASP A 174 1.53 -23.63 49.55
CA ASP A 174 2.83 -22.98 49.78
C ASP A 174 3.29 -23.15 51.27
N HIS A 175 2.33 -23.27 52.20
CA HIS A 175 2.55 -23.47 53.61
C HIS A 175 1.37 -24.25 54.24
N GLU A 176 1.53 -24.70 55.46
CA GLU A 176 0.45 -25.33 56.22
C GLU A 176 -0.64 -24.26 56.48
N ILE A 177 -1.85 -24.54 56.06
CA ILE A 177 -3.02 -23.67 56.27
C ILE A 177 -4.00 -24.35 57.23
N ASP A 178 -4.62 -23.55 58.11
CA ASP A 178 -5.83 -23.95 58.79
C ASP A 178 -7.06 -23.41 58.03
N PRO A 179 -7.77 -24.24 57.26
CA PRO A 179 -8.87 -23.81 56.47
C PRO A 179 -10.11 -23.41 57.25
N THR A 180 -10.10 -23.63 58.59
CA THR A 180 -11.17 -23.19 59.47
C THR A 180 -10.99 -21.75 59.95
N VAL A 181 -9.79 -21.22 59.86
CA VAL A 181 -9.47 -19.82 60.13
C VAL A 181 -9.60 -19.08 58.80
N GLY A 182 -10.76 -18.53 58.52
CA GLY A 182 -11.04 -17.82 57.25
C GLY A 182 -10.01 -16.74 56.98
N GLY A 183 -9.62 -16.55 55.71
CA GLY A 183 -8.82 -15.41 55.26
C GLY A 183 -9.59 -14.10 55.46
N ALA A 184 -8.86 -13.00 55.59
CA ALA A 184 -9.48 -11.67 55.62
C ALA A 184 -10.31 -11.44 54.35
N TYR A 185 -11.50 -10.90 54.54
CA TYR A 185 -12.35 -10.50 53.41
C TYR A 185 -11.73 -9.27 52.74
N VAL A 186 -11.72 -9.27 51.43
CA VAL A 186 -11.21 -8.15 50.59
C VAL A 186 -12.28 -7.66 49.63
N LYS A 187 -12.17 -6.42 49.18
CA LYS A 187 -13.00 -5.90 48.11
C LYS A 187 -12.48 -6.37 46.78
N ILE A 188 -13.34 -6.70 45.82
CA ILE A 188 -12.93 -7.11 44.47
C ILE A 188 -12.19 -5.98 43.76
N GLU A 189 -12.59 -4.74 43.97
CA GLU A 189 -11.93 -3.54 43.45
C GLU A 189 -10.45 -3.51 43.85
N ALA A 190 -10.12 -3.81 45.09
CA ALA A 190 -8.76 -3.84 45.57
C ALA A 190 -7.90 -4.92 44.88
N LEU A 191 -8.48 -6.08 44.58
CA LEU A 191 -7.79 -7.15 43.86
C LEU A 191 -7.54 -6.79 42.40
N ILE A 192 -8.56 -6.30 41.72
CA ILE A 192 -8.43 -5.89 40.33
C ILE A 192 -7.46 -4.70 40.18
N LYS A 193 -7.54 -3.75 41.12
CA LYS A 193 -6.59 -2.64 41.20
C LYS A 193 -5.16 -3.14 41.39
N ALA A 194 -4.92 -4.04 42.35
CA ALA A 194 -3.60 -4.61 42.61
C ALA A 194 -3.02 -5.28 41.33
N VAL A 195 -3.81 -6.04 40.60
CA VAL A 195 -3.39 -6.67 39.34
C VAL A 195 -3.04 -5.61 38.29
N ARG A 196 -3.87 -4.58 38.12
CA ARG A 196 -3.62 -3.47 37.17
C ARG A 196 -2.28 -2.77 37.47
N LEU A 197 -2.07 -2.37 38.74
CA LEU A 197 -0.85 -1.68 39.15
C LEU A 197 0.39 -2.57 38.96
N SER A 198 0.28 -3.86 39.24
CA SER A 198 1.37 -4.82 39.04
C SER A 198 1.79 -4.94 37.58
N ILE A 199 0.82 -4.97 36.67
CA ILE A 199 1.09 -5.01 35.22
C ILE A 199 1.76 -3.71 34.74
N VAL A 200 1.31 -2.56 35.25
CA VAL A 200 1.92 -1.26 34.96
C VAL A 200 3.38 -1.20 35.39
N VAL A 201 3.66 -1.66 36.59
CA VAL A 201 5.03 -1.74 37.13
C VAL A 201 5.88 -2.67 36.27
N ALA A 202 5.40 -3.86 35.97
CA ALA A 202 6.13 -4.84 35.16
C ALA A 202 6.40 -4.35 33.72
N ALA A 203 5.53 -3.51 33.20
CA ALA A 203 5.71 -2.92 31.88
C ALA A 203 6.75 -1.77 31.85
N ILE A 204 6.97 -1.08 32.96
CA ILE A 204 7.90 0.05 33.05
C ILE A 204 9.26 -0.34 33.60
N ALA A 205 9.31 -1.21 34.64
CA ALA A 205 10.53 -1.56 35.36
C ALA A 205 11.69 -2.05 34.47
N PRO A 206 11.50 -2.85 33.39
CA PRO A 206 12.60 -3.26 32.50
C PRO A 206 13.35 -2.10 31.89
N HIS A 207 12.69 -0.97 31.70
CA HIS A 207 13.22 0.23 31.04
C HIS A 207 13.76 1.27 32.00
N TRP A 208 13.62 1.03 33.33
CA TRP A 208 14.08 1.92 34.39
C TRP A 208 15.58 1.74 34.66
N VAL A 209 16.41 2.04 33.63
CA VAL A 209 17.84 1.80 33.67
C VAL A 209 18.63 3.03 34.10
N GLU A 210 19.83 2.84 34.63
CA GLU A 210 20.72 3.92 35.04
C GLU A 210 20.95 4.92 33.89
N GLY A 211 20.98 6.21 34.19
CA GLY A 211 21.14 7.29 33.20
C GLY A 211 19.83 7.89 32.68
N VAL A 212 18.72 7.14 32.67
CA VAL A 212 17.41 7.65 32.20
C VAL A 212 16.32 7.64 33.27
N ARG A 213 16.57 7.12 34.45
CA ARG A 213 15.58 6.99 35.54
C ARG A 213 14.91 8.32 35.91
N ASN A 214 15.66 9.42 35.90
CA ASN A 214 15.11 10.74 36.21
C ASN A 214 14.11 11.20 35.16
N ASP A 215 14.48 11.14 33.88
CA ASP A 215 13.63 11.58 32.78
C ASP A 215 12.40 10.69 32.65
N MET A 216 12.57 9.39 32.88
CA MET A 216 11.45 8.44 32.92
C MET A 216 10.49 8.76 34.08
N SER A 217 11.00 9.13 35.27
CA SER A 217 10.15 9.48 36.41
C SER A 217 9.28 10.70 36.12
N LEU A 218 9.83 11.72 35.49
CA LEU A 218 9.11 12.92 35.07
C LEU A 218 8.10 12.62 33.96
N ALA A 219 8.49 11.84 32.94
CA ALA A 219 7.62 11.44 31.85
C ALA A 219 6.46 10.55 32.32
N LEU A 220 6.74 9.62 33.24
CA LEU A 220 5.76 8.75 33.87
C LEU A 220 4.78 9.57 34.72
N ALA A 221 5.28 10.48 35.57
CA ALA A 221 4.45 11.36 36.37
C ALA A 221 3.45 12.17 35.54
N GLY A 222 3.92 12.79 34.45
CA GLY A 222 3.06 13.51 33.51
C GLY A 222 2.07 12.60 32.77
N THR A 223 2.46 11.36 32.46
CA THR A 223 1.57 10.37 31.83
C THR A 223 0.46 9.94 32.80
N LEU A 224 0.79 9.58 34.02
CA LEU A 224 -0.17 9.20 35.05
C LEU A 224 -1.17 10.33 35.37
N TRP A 225 -0.70 11.55 35.47
CA TRP A 225 -1.59 12.71 35.64
C TRP A 225 -2.59 12.84 34.51
N ARG A 226 -2.14 12.73 33.25
CA ARG A 226 -3.02 12.81 32.09
C ARG A 226 -4.05 11.70 32.05
N ILE A 227 -3.66 10.47 32.42
CA ILE A 227 -4.59 9.34 32.52
C ILE A 227 -5.69 9.68 33.54
N ARG A 228 -5.31 10.13 34.75
CA ARG A 228 -6.27 10.55 35.78
C ARG A 228 -7.21 11.64 35.30
N THR A 229 -6.66 12.73 34.80
CA THR A 229 -7.43 13.90 34.38
C THR A 229 -8.36 13.59 33.21
N SER A 230 -7.89 12.78 32.25
CA SER A 230 -8.73 12.35 31.13
C SER A 230 -9.87 11.44 31.60
N THR A 231 -9.63 10.58 32.58
CA THR A 231 -10.63 9.70 33.18
C THR A 231 -11.67 10.49 33.96
N LEU A 232 -11.24 11.40 34.82
CA LEU A 232 -12.12 12.30 35.57
C LEU A 232 -13.00 13.15 34.64
N ALA A 233 -12.41 13.76 33.62
CA ALA A 233 -13.12 14.56 32.64
C ALA A 233 -14.14 13.73 31.83
N ALA A 234 -13.77 12.48 31.49
CA ALA A 234 -14.64 11.55 30.79
C ALA A 234 -15.90 11.19 31.58
N PHE A 235 -15.76 11.01 32.91
CA PHE A 235 -16.87 10.76 33.82
C PHE A 235 -17.56 12.04 34.30
N GLY A 236 -16.93 13.19 34.13
CA GLY A 236 -17.37 14.45 34.73
C GLY A 236 -17.28 14.46 36.24
N LEU A 237 -16.26 13.80 36.75
CA LEU A 237 -15.92 13.71 38.16
C LEU A 237 -14.91 14.79 38.53
N GLU A 238 -15.01 15.25 39.76
CA GLU A 238 -13.97 16.05 40.39
C GLU A 238 -12.87 15.15 41.00
N PRO A 239 -11.68 15.66 41.30
CA PRO A 239 -10.56 14.87 41.79
C PRO A 239 -10.85 13.98 43.01
N ASP A 240 -11.78 14.39 43.86
CA ASP A 240 -12.14 13.74 45.10
C ASP A 240 -13.41 12.86 45.01
N ASP A 241 -14.01 12.78 43.83
CA ASP A 241 -15.20 11.98 43.65
C ASP A 241 -14.85 10.46 43.58
N ASP A 242 -15.73 9.62 44.13
CA ASP A 242 -15.63 8.18 44.01
C ASP A 242 -15.89 7.71 42.58
N ALA A 243 -15.10 6.73 42.12
CA ALA A 243 -15.32 6.12 40.82
C ALA A 243 -16.64 5.33 40.82
N PRO A 244 -17.46 5.37 39.73
CA PRO A 244 -18.61 4.50 39.62
C PRO A 244 -18.24 3.04 39.68
N GLN A 245 -19.17 2.17 40.14
CA GLN A 245 -18.93 0.74 40.29
C GLN A 245 -18.46 0.12 38.95
N GLY A 246 -17.37 -0.63 39.01
CA GLY A 246 -16.77 -1.26 37.82
C GLY A 246 -15.74 -0.43 37.11
N TYR A 247 -15.56 0.83 37.51
CA TYR A 247 -14.58 1.75 36.93
C TYR A 247 -13.40 1.99 37.85
N TYR A 248 -12.29 2.45 37.29
CA TYR A 248 -11.09 2.77 38.03
C TYR A 248 -10.61 4.18 37.69
N VAL A 249 -10.44 5.00 38.70
CA VAL A 249 -9.82 6.31 38.60
C VAL A 249 -8.48 6.25 39.35
N LEU A 250 -7.40 6.58 38.69
CA LEU A 250 -6.06 6.59 39.25
C LEU A 250 -5.95 7.67 40.31
N THR A 251 -5.60 7.30 41.56
CA THR A 251 -5.33 8.25 42.65
C THR A 251 -3.85 8.66 42.69
N GLU A 252 -3.56 9.75 43.38
CA GLU A 252 -2.18 10.17 43.61
C GLU A 252 -1.40 9.11 44.45
N ASP A 253 -2.06 8.44 45.36
CA ASP A 253 -1.44 7.37 46.15
C ASP A 253 -1.15 6.13 45.31
N ASP A 254 -1.99 5.80 44.34
CA ASP A 254 -1.71 4.73 43.36
C ASP A 254 -0.50 5.07 42.49
N ALA A 255 -0.40 6.32 42.03
CA ALA A 255 0.76 6.79 41.29
C ALA A 255 2.06 6.74 42.12
N LYS A 256 2.00 7.14 43.37
CA LYS A 256 3.14 6.99 44.32
C LYS A 256 3.51 5.54 44.52
N ALA A 257 2.53 4.64 44.68
CA ALA A 257 2.76 3.22 44.86
C ALA A 257 3.41 2.57 43.61
N ILE A 258 2.99 2.97 42.41
CA ILE A 258 3.61 2.54 41.14
C ILE A 258 5.09 2.94 41.12
N VAL A 259 5.40 4.23 41.32
CA VAL A 259 6.78 4.73 41.28
C VAL A 259 7.63 4.09 42.40
N SER A 260 7.08 3.95 43.61
CA SER A 260 7.75 3.31 44.73
C SER A 260 8.12 1.87 44.41
N CYS A 261 7.20 1.09 43.88
CA CYS A 261 7.46 -0.31 43.53
C CYS A 261 8.49 -0.44 42.37
N ILE A 262 8.45 0.42 41.37
CA ILE A 262 9.45 0.45 40.29
C ILE A 262 10.84 0.71 40.85
N CYS A 263 10.99 1.70 41.75
CA CYS A 263 12.25 2.02 42.39
C CYS A 263 12.80 0.84 43.22
N ASP A 264 11.92 0.17 43.99
CA ASP A 264 12.31 -1.00 44.79
C ASP A 264 12.79 -2.16 43.91
N LEU A 265 12.09 -2.45 42.82
CA LEU A 265 12.46 -3.50 41.86
C LEU A 265 13.73 -3.17 41.06
N ALA A 266 13.96 -1.90 40.78
CA ALA A 266 15.15 -1.42 40.06
C ALA A 266 16.38 -1.22 40.98
N GLY A 267 16.22 -1.41 42.32
CA GLY A 267 17.28 -1.25 43.27
C GLY A 267 17.74 0.19 43.49
N ASP A 268 16.83 1.17 43.36
CA ASP A 268 17.09 2.57 43.68
C ASP A 268 17.38 2.72 45.17
N ASP A 269 18.37 3.51 45.54
CA ASP A 269 18.61 3.82 46.94
C ASP A 269 17.47 4.67 47.56
N PRO A 270 17.35 4.74 48.91
CA PRO A 270 16.28 5.49 49.56
C PRO A 270 16.23 6.99 49.19
N THR A 271 17.37 7.60 48.84
CA THR A 271 17.46 9.02 48.42
C THR A 271 16.88 9.19 47.02
N ASP A 272 17.36 8.38 46.08
CA ASP A 272 16.86 8.35 44.72
C ASP A 272 15.34 8.10 44.64
N LYS A 273 14.87 7.11 45.40
CA LYS A 273 13.44 6.84 45.52
C LYS A 273 12.65 8.04 46.02
N ARG A 274 13.16 8.75 47.01
CA ARG A 274 12.55 10.00 47.55
C ARG A 274 12.48 11.08 46.46
N ASP A 275 13.56 11.23 45.71
CA ASP A 275 13.61 12.22 44.60
C ASP A 275 12.61 11.90 43.51
N ARG A 276 12.43 10.63 43.12
CA ARG A 276 11.43 10.20 42.14
C ARG A 276 9.99 10.48 42.60
N LEU A 277 9.70 10.21 43.86
CA LEU A 277 8.41 10.54 44.49
C LEU A 277 8.18 12.07 44.59
N THR A 278 9.23 12.86 44.81
CA THR A 278 9.19 14.31 44.79
C THR A 278 8.93 14.82 43.38
N ASN A 279 9.56 14.25 42.37
CA ASN A 279 9.30 14.57 40.96
C ASN A 279 7.83 14.36 40.59
N LEU A 280 7.25 13.22 41.01
CA LEU A 280 5.82 12.95 40.78
C LEU A 280 4.94 14.06 41.41
N LYS A 281 5.15 14.33 42.72
CA LYS A 281 4.38 15.34 43.45
C LYS A 281 4.48 16.74 42.79
N ASN A 282 5.71 17.18 42.52
CA ASN A 282 5.95 18.50 41.91
C ASN A 282 5.35 18.61 40.51
N THR A 283 5.42 17.53 39.71
CA THR A 283 4.83 17.46 38.37
C THR A 283 3.31 17.62 38.47
N TRP A 284 2.66 16.89 39.37
CA TRP A 284 1.22 16.97 39.54
C TRP A 284 0.76 18.33 40.05
N GLN A 285 1.42 18.89 41.07
CA GLN A 285 1.15 20.22 41.57
C GLN A 285 1.27 21.32 40.47
N LYS A 286 2.30 21.20 39.65
CA LYS A 286 2.48 22.13 38.50
C LYS A 286 1.36 22.00 37.47
N LEU A 287 0.92 20.79 37.17
CA LEU A 287 -0.14 20.53 36.18
C LEU A 287 -1.53 20.93 36.71
N ASP A 288 -1.78 20.82 38.03
CA ASP A 288 -3.03 21.24 38.65
C ASP A 288 -3.13 22.77 38.80
N GLY A 289 -1.96 23.46 38.95
CA GLY A 289 -1.92 24.92 39.21
C GLY A 289 -1.78 25.82 37.98
N GLU A 290 -1.28 25.33 36.87
CA GLU A 290 -0.98 26.14 35.67
C GLU A 290 -1.72 25.65 34.42
N THR A 291 -2.66 26.42 33.92
CA THR A 291 -3.32 26.17 32.63
C THR A 291 -2.27 26.26 31.50
N GLY A 292 -1.94 25.13 30.89
CA GLY A 292 -1.00 25.06 29.76
C GLY A 292 0.47 24.75 30.14
N ALA A 293 0.75 24.32 31.37
CA ALA A 293 2.08 23.88 31.76
C ALA A 293 2.64 22.79 30.81
N LYS A 294 3.82 23.08 30.22
CA LYS A 294 4.53 22.09 29.38
C LYS A 294 5.25 21.11 30.29
N VAL A 295 4.73 19.92 30.45
CA VAL A 295 5.34 18.79 31.15
C VAL A 295 5.48 17.60 30.20
N THR A 296 6.59 16.88 30.36
CA THR A 296 6.83 15.60 29.67
C THR A 296 5.70 14.62 29.97
N GLY A 297 5.38 13.75 29.04
CA GLY A 297 4.29 12.77 29.18
C GLY A 297 4.42 11.58 28.26
N GLY A 298 3.33 10.95 27.91
CA GLY A 298 3.29 9.67 27.20
C GLY A 298 4.17 9.59 25.96
N LYS A 299 4.28 10.65 25.18
CA LYS A 299 5.18 10.66 24.01
C LYS A 299 6.64 10.51 24.41
N VAL A 300 7.11 11.30 25.40
CA VAL A 300 8.49 11.23 25.90
C VAL A 300 8.73 9.91 26.61
N LEU A 301 7.75 9.42 27.37
CA LEU A 301 7.83 8.08 27.98
C LEU A 301 8.00 6.98 26.93
N ALA A 302 7.25 7.03 25.83
CA ALA A 302 7.39 6.07 24.74
C ALA A 302 8.76 6.17 24.04
N GLU A 303 9.28 7.38 23.84
CA GLU A 303 10.62 7.62 23.27
C GLU A 303 11.73 7.09 24.18
N LEU A 304 11.63 7.27 25.51
CA LEU A 304 12.60 6.76 26.49
C LEU A 304 12.59 5.24 26.59
N ILE A 305 11.42 4.61 26.52
CA ILE A 305 11.29 3.15 26.44
C ILE A 305 11.88 2.64 25.10
N GLY A 306 11.68 3.39 24.03
CA GLY A 306 12.26 3.14 22.70
C GLY A 306 11.52 2.12 21.84
N GLY A 307 11.93 2.06 20.58
CA GLY A 307 11.48 1.10 19.58
C GLY A 307 9.96 1.06 19.38
N GLU A 308 9.47 -0.10 18.95
CA GLU A 308 8.03 -0.40 18.82
C GLU A 308 7.34 -0.69 20.15
N VAL A 309 8.12 -0.93 21.21
CA VAL A 309 7.63 -1.30 22.55
C VAL A 309 7.07 -0.08 23.26
N GLY A 310 7.74 1.07 23.21
CA GLY A 310 7.35 2.26 23.93
C GLY A 310 5.90 2.70 23.70
N PRO A 311 5.43 2.87 22.45
CA PRO A 311 4.03 3.19 22.17
C PRO A 311 3.04 2.13 22.70
N LYS A 312 3.39 0.82 22.62
CA LYS A 312 2.54 -0.28 23.13
C LYS A 312 2.39 -0.22 24.64
N VAL A 313 3.49 0.03 25.35
CA VAL A 313 3.49 0.19 26.82
C VAL A 313 2.62 1.38 27.22
N VAL A 314 2.86 2.56 26.66
CA VAL A 314 2.08 3.77 27.00
C VAL A 314 0.58 3.56 26.72
N LYS A 315 0.23 2.95 25.60
CA LYS A 315 -1.16 2.58 25.27
C LYS A 315 -1.77 1.68 26.35
N SER A 316 -0.99 0.70 26.82
CA SER A 316 -1.44 -0.22 27.87
C SER A 316 -1.62 0.45 29.22
N LEU A 317 -0.80 1.46 29.57
CA LEU A 317 -0.99 2.26 30.79
C LEU A 317 -2.36 2.96 30.77
N TYR A 318 -2.69 3.63 29.67
CA TYR A 318 -4.01 4.28 29.53
C TYR A 318 -5.14 3.26 29.73
N ARG A 319 -5.04 2.09 29.09
CA ARG A 319 -6.07 1.07 29.18
C ARG A 319 -6.20 0.42 30.57
N LEU A 320 -5.09 0.24 31.26
CA LEU A 320 -5.09 -0.34 32.62
C LEU A 320 -5.55 0.61 33.70
N LEU A 321 -5.25 1.91 33.52
CA LEU A 321 -5.41 2.92 34.57
C LEU A 321 -6.56 3.92 34.30
N SER A 322 -7.36 3.67 33.25
CA SER A 322 -8.56 4.45 32.92
C SER A 322 -9.80 3.57 32.86
N ASP A 323 -10.93 4.16 32.54
CA ASP A 323 -12.17 3.44 32.36
C ASP A 323 -12.12 2.43 31.18
N ASN A 324 -12.58 1.21 31.42
CA ASN A 324 -12.49 0.12 30.48
C ASN A 324 -13.34 0.30 29.23
N ASP A 325 -14.57 0.77 29.37
CA ASP A 325 -15.48 0.93 28.24
C ASP A 325 -15.06 2.11 27.36
N ALA A 326 -14.59 3.20 27.96
CA ALA A 326 -14.00 4.31 27.26
C ALA A 326 -12.69 3.93 26.58
N ALA A 327 -11.81 3.19 27.27
CA ALA A 327 -10.53 2.74 26.72
C ALA A 327 -10.73 1.77 25.55
N GLU A 328 -11.64 0.80 25.67
CA GLU A 328 -11.94 -0.14 24.58
C GLU A 328 -12.58 0.58 23.38
N ALA A 329 -13.47 1.51 23.61
CA ALA A 329 -14.07 2.29 22.54
C ALA A 329 -13.08 3.25 21.88
N ILE A 330 -12.19 3.87 22.64
CA ILE A 330 -11.09 4.71 22.13
C ILE A 330 -10.11 3.83 21.34
N GLU A 331 -9.81 2.62 21.80
CA GLU A 331 -8.95 1.68 21.08
C GLU A 331 -9.58 1.23 19.77
N LYS A 332 -10.86 0.88 19.75
CA LYS A 332 -11.61 0.61 18.51
C LYS A 332 -11.60 1.79 17.55
N MET A 333 -11.74 3.00 18.09
CA MET A 333 -11.61 4.22 17.27
C MET A 333 -10.17 4.42 16.76
N ALA A 334 -9.15 4.16 17.59
CA ALA A 334 -7.75 4.26 17.17
C ALA A 334 -7.36 3.14 16.17
N GLU A 335 -8.07 2.01 16.16
CA GLU A 335 -7.94 0.98 15.13
C GLU A 335 -8.65 1.34 13.82
N GLN A 336 -9.77 2.05 13.92
CA GLN A 336 -10.56 2.46 12.75
C GLN A 336 -10.08 3.77 12.13
N PHE A 337 -9.63 4.72 12.94
CA PHE A 337 -9.29 6.07 12.49
C PHE A 337 -7.82 6.39 12.75
N VAL A 338 -7.21 7.08 11.78
CA VAL A 338 -5.88 7.67 11.94
C VAL A 338 -5.91 9.13 11.53
N MET A 339 -5.06 9.97 12.12
CA MET A 339 -4.94 11.36 11.77
C MET A 339 -3.84 11.58 10.76
N TRP A 340 -4.17 12.12 9.61
CA TRP A 340 -3.18 12.59 8.63
C TRP A 340 -2.68 13.98 9.06
N TYR A 341 -1.42 14.03 9.48
CA TYR A 341 -0.83 15.18 10.16
C TYR A 341 -0.82 16.46 9.32
N GLY A 342 -0.42 16.41 8.04
CA GLY A 342 -0.29 17.59 7.18
C GLY A 342 -1.62 18.35 6.96
N PRO A 343 -2.64 17.71 6.39
CA PRO A 343 -3.95 18.36 6.16
C PRO A 343 -4.79 18.52 7.42
N GLY A 344 -4.46 17.86 8.54
CA GLY A 344 -5.28 17.87 9.76
C GLY A 344 -6.62 17.17 9.57
N VAL A 345 -6.69 16.15 8.75
CA VAL A 345 -7.89 15.35 8.47
C VAL A 345 -7.80 13.97 9.12
N ILE A 346 -8.93 13.34 9.37
CA ILE A 346 -9.02 11.96 9.84
C ILE A 346 -9.24 11.05 8.65
N LEU A 347 -8.49 9.95 8.60
CA LEU A 347 -8.68 8.85 7.68
C LEU A 347 -9.49 7.77 8.38
N ASP A 348 -10.57 7.31 7.75
CA ASP A 348 -11.31 6.13 8.15
C ASP A 348 -10.72 4.91 7.44
N LEU A 349 -10.04 4.05 8.18
CA LEU A 349 -9.34 2.88 7.65
C LEU A 349 -10.31 1.85 7.04
N GLU A 350 -11.56 1.77 7.52
CA GLU A 350 -12.59 0.94 6.90
C GLU A 350 -12.98 1.49 5.52
N GLN A 351 -13.04 2.81 5.37
CA GLN A 351 -13.28 3.45 4.08
C GLN A 351 -12.08 3.25 3.12
N VAL A 352 -10.85 3.30 3.66
CA VAL A 352 -9.65 2.96 2.88
C VAL A 352 -9.72 1.52 2.41
N LYS A 353 -10.03 0.57 3.29
CA LYS A 353 -10.22 -0.85 2.95
C LYS A 353 -11.35 -1.03 1.92
N ALA A 354 -12.43 -0.30 2.05
CA ALA A 354 -13.56 -0.35 1.11
C ALA A 354 -13.27 0.30 -0.25
N GLY A 355 -12.14 1.04 -0.41
CA GLY A 355 -11.72 1.65 -1.66
C GLY A 355 -12.39 2.94 -2.03
N ARG A 356 -12.91 3.66 -1.08
CA ARG A 356 -13.46 4.99 -1.35
C ARG A 356 -12.37 5.94 -1.81
N VAL A 357 -12.68 6.74 -2.81
CA VAL A 357 -11.76 7.70 -3.42
C VAL A 357 -11.34 8.80 -2.43
N THR A 358 -12.20 9.14 -1.47
CA THR A 358 -11.92 10.14 -0.44
C THR A 358 -12.20 9.57 0.95
N PRO A 359 -11.27 8.76 1.49
CA PRO A 359 -11.47 8.12 2.79
C PRO A 359 -11.20 9.06 3.98
N TRP A 360 -10.95 10.34 3.74
CA TRP A 360 -10.66 11.35 4.75
C TRP A 360 -11.86 12.24 5.05
N MET A 361 -11.88 12.72 6.28
CA MET A 361 -12.88 13.66 6.77
C MET A 361 -12.21 14.85 7.45
N THR A 362 -12.64 16.05 7.11
CA THR A 362 -12.30 17.24 7.88
C THR A 362 -13.04 17.19 9.24
N LYS A 363 -12.66 18.08 10.18
CA LYS A 363 -13.33 18.18 11.49
C LYS A 363 -14.85 18.40 11.34
N GLU A 364 -15.25 19.24 10.40
CA GLU A 364 -16.65 19.52 10.12
C GLU A 364 -17.37 18.30 9.54
N GLN A 365 -16.78 17.63 8.56
CA GLN A 365 -17.33 16.41 7.95
C GLN A 365 -17.44 15.26 8.97
N ALA A 366 -16.44 15.10 9.83
CA ALA A 366 -16.48 14.11 10.90
C ALA A 366 -17.57 14.45 11.93
N THR A 367 -17.75 15.72 12.27
CA THR A 367 -18.81 16.17 13.17
C THR A 367 -20.19 15.88 12.58
N ASN A 368 -20.38 16.12 11.29
CA ASN A 368 -21.65 15.87 10.60
C ASN A 368 -21.94 14.37 10.38
N SER A 369 -20.95 13.60 9.95
CA SER A 369 -21.13 12.17 9.67
C SER A 369 -21.11 11.29 10.91
N LEU A 370 -20.37 11.67 11.95
CA LEU A 370 -20.26 10.96 13.23
C LEU A 370 -21.03 11.63 14.37
N GLY A 371 -21.59 12.81 14.14
CA GLY A 371 -22.26 13.63 15.17
C GLY A 371 -23.45 12.96 15.85
N GLY A 372 -24.08 12.00 15.21
CA GLY A 372 -25.09 11.14 15.82
C GLY A 372 -24.54 9.99 16.66
N LYS A 373 -23.25 9.66 16.49
CA LYS A 373 -22.57 8.58 17.23
C LYS A 373 -21.92 9.18 18.47
N LYS A 374 -22.48 8.83 19.62
CA LYS A 374 -21.94 9.24 20.91
C LYS A 374 -21.42 8.02 21.64
N LEU A 375 -20.25 8.12 22.25
CA LEU A 375 -19.76 7.13 23.17
C LEU A 375 -20.36 7.37 24.55
N ALA A 376 -20.98 6.36 25.13
CA ALA A 376 -21.40 6.39 26.51
C ALA A 376 -20.17 6.14 27.39
N ILE A 377 -19.80 7.12 28.20
CA ILE A 377 -18.75 7.03 29.21
C ILE A 377 -19.43 7.36 30.53
N GLY A 378 -19.75 6.36 31.33
CA GLY A 378 -20.67 6.52 32.45
C GLY A 378 -22.04 7.06 31.94
N ASP A 379 -22.58 8.03 32.63
CA ASP A 379 -23.88 8.67 32.27
C ASP A 379 -23.73 9.75 31.16
N LYS A 380 -22.54 10.06 30.72
CA LYS A 380 -22.29 11.08 29.69
C LYS A 380 -22.14 10.46 28.30
N LYS A 381 -22.73 11.13 27.31
CA LYS A 381 -22.61 10.80 25.91
C LYS A 381 -21.69 11.80 25.21
N ILE A 382 -20.43 11.41 24.94
CA ILE A 382 -19.44 12.25 24.29
C ILE A 382 -19.49 12.02 22.78
N PRO A 383 -19.55 13.09 21.94
CA PRO A 383 -19.49 12.95 20.49
C PRO A 383 -18.15 12.34 20.05
N ILE A 384 -18.20 11.27 19.24
CA ILE A 384 -17.00 10.57 18.74
C ILE A 384 -16.09 11.54 17.98
N ALA A 385 -16.65 12.44 17.18
CA ALA A 385 -15.88 13.44 16.44
C ALA A 385 -15.02 14.32 17.36
N ALA A 386 -15.53 14.76 18.51
CA ALA A 386 -14.76 15.58 19.46
C ALA A 386 -13.56 14.78 20.04
N MET A 387 -13.76 13.51 20.32
CA MET A 387 -12.70 12.62 20.82
C MET A 387 -11.62 12.36 19.78
N LEU A 388 -12.01 12.12 18.51
CA LEU A 388 -11.07 11.85 17.42
C LEU A 388 -10.06 12.99 17.20
N PHE A 389 -10.52 14.24 17.23
CA PHE A 389 -9.64 15.40 17.01
C PHE A 389 -8.87 15.86 18.26
N GLY A 390 -9.36 15.51 19.44
CA GLY A 390 -8.75 15.90 20.74
C GLY A 390 -7.82 14.84 21.34
N SER A 391 -7.88 13.60 20.86
CA SER A 391 -7.18 12.48 21.50
C SER A 391 -5.72 12.33 21.01
N SER A 392 -4.80 12.18 21.95
CA SER A 392 -3.41 11.79 21.69
C SER A 392 -3.25 10.27 21.38
N ILE A 393 -4.34 9.50 21.50
CA ILE A 393 -4.36 8.03 21.33
C ILE A 393 -4.49 7.64 19.86
N ILE A 394 -5.05 8.51 19.02
CA ILE A 394 -5.19 8.23 17.60
C ILE A 394 -3.82 8.28 16.94
N ASN A 395 -3.48 7.19 16.27
CA ASN A 395 -2.23 7.09 15.53
C ASN A 395 -2.16 8.21 14.48
N ARG A 396 -1.01 8.85 14.40
CA ARG A 396 -0.74 9.89 13.41
C ARG A 396 0.04 9.28 12.27
N VAL A 397 -0.41 9.56 11.05
CA VAL A 397 0.26 9.16 9.82
C VAL A 397 0.71 10.39 9.05
N MET A 398 1.82 10.25 8.34
CA MET A 398 2.37 11.32 7.52
C MET A 398 1.61 11.49 6.21
N GLY A 399 0.90 10.45 5.76
CA GLY A 399 0.14 10.50 4.52
C GLY A 399 -0.43 9.16 4.08
N LEU A 400 -0.79 9.16 2.80
CA LEU A 400 -1.21 7.98 2.07
C LEU A 400 -0.04 7.47 1.23
N THR A 401 0.16 6.18 1.21
CA THR A 401 1.07 5.50 0.27
C THR A 401 0.31 4.43 -0.51
N PHE A 402 0.96 3.92 -1.53
CA PHE A 402 0.46 2.78 -2.28
C PHE A 402 1.64 1.84 -2.52
N ASP A 403 1.74 0.81 -1.69
CA ASP A 403 2.83 -0.16 -1.75
C ASP A 403 2.26 -1.58 -1.88
N PRO A 404 2.26 -2.15 -3.09
CA PRO A 404 1.74 -3.49 -3.32
C PRO A 404 2.68 -4.62 -2.88
N SER A 405 3.81 -4.31 -2.24
CA SER A 405 4.70 -5.30 -1.62
C SER A 405 4.35 -5.61 -0.17
N GLN A 406 3.44 -4.85 0.43
CA GLN A 406 3.06 -4.97 1.84
C GLN A 406 1.54 -5.06 1.95
N ASP A 407 1.06 -6.04 2.71
CA ASP A 407 -0.39 -6.27 2.93
C ASP A 407 -0.93 -5.47 4.13
N GLU A 408 -0.04 -4.92 4.97
CA GLU A 408 -0.42 -4.13 6.13
C GLU A 408 -1.05 -2.79 5.69
N LEU A 409 -2.14 -2.41 6.41
CA LEU A 409 -2.86 -1.18 6.15
C LEU A 409 -2.08 0.08 6.58
N VAL A 410 -1.27 -0.02 7.61
CA VAL A 410 -0.40 1.06 8.08
C VAL A 410 1.04 0.56 8.05
N VAL A 411 1.85 1.21 7.25
CA VAL A 411 3.23 0.78 6.95
C VAL A 411 4.24 1.86 7.34
N GLN A 412 5.42 1.43 7.74
CA GLN A 412 6.55 2.31 7.99
C GLN A 412 7.28 2.59 6.68
N THR A 413 7.45 3.86 6.35
CA THR A 413 8.26 4.32 5.21
C THR A 413 9.40 5.21 5.70
N PRO A 414 10.36 5.60 4.85
CA PRO A 414 11.37 6.58 5.23
C PRO A 414 10.81 7.92 5.69
N GLU A 415 9.62 8.29 5.19
CA GLU A 415 8.93 9.53 5.56
C GLU A 415 8.12 9.40 6.87
N GLY A 416 8.00 8.19 7.42
CA GLY A 416 7.24 7.90 8.63
C GLY A 416 6.11 6.89 8.39
N MET A 417 5.18 6.82 9.36
CA MET A 417 4.01 5.94 9.24
C MET A 417 3.06 6.45 8.15
N MET A 418 2.68 5.60 7.23
CA MET A 418 1.77 5.90 6.11
C MET A 418 0.60 4.91 6.07
N VAL A 419 -0.55 5.34 5.55
CA VAL A 419 -1.66 4.43 5.27
C VAL A 419 -1.50 3.86 3.87
N ASN A 420 -1.35 2.55 3.80
CA ASN A 420 -1.22 1.81 2.55
C ASN A 420 -2.62 1.58 1.93
N GLN A 421 -2.77 1.99 0.69
CA GLN A 421 -4.03 1.86 -0.05
C GLN A 421 -4.08 0.58 -0.91
N TRP A 422 -3.07 -0.28 -0.79
CA TRP A 422 -3.07 -1.61 -1.42
C TRP A 422 -4.11 -2.53 -0.78
N LYS A 423 -4.84 -3.31 -1.59
CA LYS A 423 -5.93 -4.19 -1.15
C LYS A 423 -5.78 -5.64 -1.60
N GLY A 424 -4.63 -5.96 -2.14
CA GLY A 424 -4.42 -7.25 -2.78
C GLY A 424 -5.04 -7.33 -4.18
N TRP A 425 -4.89 -8.47 -4.79
CA TRP A 425 -5.39 -8.78 -6.11
C TRP A 425 -6.89 -9.09 -6.10
N GLY A 426 -7.57 -8.83 -7.21
CA GLY A 426 -9.01 -9.14 -7.37
C GLY A 426 -9.30 -10.64 -7.57
N THR A 427 -8.29 -11.40 -7.98
CA THR A 427 -8.37 -12.86 -8.14
C THR A 427 -7.40 -13.53 -7.18
N THR A 428 -7.80 -14.63 -6.57
CA THR A 428 -6.91 -15.49 -5.79
C THR A 428 -6.25 -16.50 -6.71
N PRO A 429 -4.92 -16.63 -6.74
CA PRO A 429 -4.23 -17.59 -7.60
C PRO A 429 -4.56 -19.03 -7.19
N ALA A 430 -4.56 -19.96 -8.15
CA ALA A 430 -4.72 -21.37 -7.86
C ALA A 430 -3.64 -21.86 -6.87
N GLY A 431 -4.03 -22.75 -5.94
CA GLY A 431 -3.15 -23.20 -4.87
C GLY A 431 -2.00 -24.13 -5.33
N GLN A 432 -2.12 -24.72 -6.52
CA GLN A 432 -1.13 -25.64 -7.10
C GLN A 432 -0.51 -25.06 -8.36
N ARG A 433 0.64 -25.57 -8.73
CA ARG A 433 1.32 -25.20 -9.97
C ARG A 433 0.44 -25.56 -11.17
N VAL A 434 0.38 -24.67 -12.14
CA VAL A 434 -0.44 -24.79 -13.35
C VAL A 434 0.46 -25.00 -14.56
N THR A 435 0.10 -25.95 -15.43
CA THR A 435 0.83 -26.20 -16.69
C THR A 435 0.27 -25.34 -17.82
N LYS A 436 1.01 -25.29 -18.92
CA LYS A 436 0.59 -24.55 -20.13
C LYS A 436 -0.71 -25.12 -20.72
N GLU A 437 -0.84 -26.44 -20.72
CA GLU A 437 -2.00 -27.16 -21.28
C GLU A 437 -3.29 -26.81 -20.52
N GLU A 438 -3.21 -26.54 -19.23
CA GLU A 438 -4.38 -26.14 -18.42
C GLU A 438 -4.90 -24.75 -18.72
N ILE A 439 -4.09 -23.91 -19.37
CA ILE A 439 -4.42 -22.55 -19.80
C ILE A 439 -4.23 -22.35 -21.31
N GLU A 440 -4.27 -23.44 -22.09
CA GLU A 440 -4.01 -23.42 -23.53
C GLU A 440 -4.79 -22.35 -24.29
N PRO A 441 -6.11 -22.10 -24.07
CA PRO A 441 -6.82 -21.05 -24.76
C PRO A 441 -6.26 -19.64 -24.49
N PHE A 442 -5.79 -19.36 -23.27
CA PHE A 442 -5.14 -18.10 -22.95
C PHE A 442 -3.76 -18.01 -23.61
N TYR A 443 -2.99 -19.09 -23.58
CA TYR A 443 -1.67 -19.11 -24.21
C TYR A 443 -1.75 -18.90 -25.71
N ASP A 444 -2.68 -19.60 -26.36
CA ASP A 444 -2.93 -19.45 -27.80
C ASP A 444 -3.44 -18.06 -28.18
N TYR A 445 -4.32 -17.50 -27.35
CA TYR A 445 -4.78 -16.13 -27.54
C TYR A 445 -3.60 -15.13 -27.52
N VAL A 446 -2.69 -15.25 -26.55
CA VAL A 446 -1.53 -14.35 -26.51
C VAL A 446 -0.57 -14.59 -27.66
N LEU A 447 -0.27 -15.85 -27.99
CA LEU A 447 0.67 -16.20 -29.06
C LEU A 447 0.10 -15.84 -30.44
N ASN A 448 -1.09 -16.35 -30.75
CA ASN A 448 -1.60 -16.35 -32.13
C ASN A 448 -2.43 -15.09 -32.46
N ILE A 449 -2.99 -14.42 -31.43
CA ILE A 449 -3.80 -13.21 -31.65
C ILE A 449 -3.01 -11.96 -31.24
N VAL A 450 -2.56 -11.85 -29.98
CA VAL A 450 -1.89 -10.64 -29.48
C VAL A 450 -0.51 -10.46 -30.12
N ALA A 451 0.27 -11.54 -30.24
CA ALA A 451 1.61 -11.53 -30.82
C ALA A 451 1.66 -11.91 -32.31
N ASP A 452 0.50 -12.15 -32.95
CA ASP A 452 0.38 -12.52 -34.38
C ASP A 452 1.28 -13.71 -34.79
N GLY A 453 1.33 -14.75 -33.93
CA GLY A 453 2.12 -15.95 -34.11
C GLY A 453 3.62 -15.84 -33.82
N HIS A 454 4.10 -14.69 -33.43
CA HIS A 454 5.51 -14.45 -33.16
C HIS A 454 5.88 -14.82 -31.70
N GLN A 455 6.66 -15.86 -31.52
CA GLN A 455 7.05 -16.39 -30.21
C GLN A 455 7.76 -15.34 -29.32
N GLU A 456 8.71 -14.61 -29.89
CA GLU A 456 9.46 -13.57 -29.14
C GLU A 456 8.53 -12.46 -28.60
N ARG A 457 7.55 -12.05 -29.40
CA ARG A 457 6.54 -11.05 -29.00
C ARG A 457 5.65 -11.60 -27.87
N ALA A 458 5.23 -12.86 -27.97
CA ALA A 458 4.42 -13.52 -26.95
C ALA A 458 5.19 -13.64 -25.63
N GLU A 459 6.47 -14.05 -25.66
CA GLU A 459 7.33 -14.14 -24.50
C GLU A 459 7.50 -12.79 -23.80
N TRP A 460 7.64 -11.72 -24.57
CA TRP A 460 7.67 -10.35 -24.01
C TRP A 460 6.36 -10.01 -23.31
N VAL A 461 5.21 -10.31 -23.91
CA VAL A 461 3.88 -10.05 -23.32
C VAL A 461 3.67 -10.87 -22.05
N PHE A 462 4.01 -12.15 -22.06
CA PHE A 462 3.95 -13.01 -20.86
C PHE A 462 4.85 -12.48 -19.74
N ALA A 463 6.08 -12.11 -20.09
CA ALA A 463 7.03 -11.56 -19.12
C ALA A 463 6.53 -10.23 -18.53
N TRP A 464 5.94 -9.36 -19.35
CA TRP A 464 5.39 -8.07 -18.93
C TRP A 464 4.19 -8.26 -17.98
N MET A 465 3.30 -9.21 -18.27
CA MET A 465 2.19 -9.56 -17.37
C MET A 465 2.69 -10.22 -16.07
N ALA A 466 3.68 -11.09 -16.18
CA ALA A 466 4.29 -11.76 -15.03
C ALA A 466 5.01 -10.75 -14.11
N ASP A 467 5.75 -9.77 -14.67
CA ASP A 467 6.42 -8.70 -13.90
C ASP A 467 5.41 -7.88 -13.08
N MET A 468 4.27 -7.55 -13.67
CA MET A 468 3.19 -6.86 -12.97
C MET A 468 2.68 -7.63 -11.75
N LEU A 469 2.55 -8.94 -11.84
CA LEU A 469 2.01 -9.78 -10.78
C LEU A 469 3.06 -10.19 -9.74
N GLN A 470 4.28 -10.49 -10.18
CA GLN A 470 5.37 -10.95 -9.31
C GLN A 470 6.09 -9.81 -8.60
N GLN A 471 6.17 -8.64 -9.24
CA GLN A 471 6.88 -7.48 -8.71
C GLN A 471 6.07 -6.17 -8.86
N PRO A 472 4.83 -6.14 -8.35
CA PRO A 472 3.92 -5.00 -8.55
C PRO A 472 4.44 -3.67 -8.01
N HIS A 473 5.38 -3.72 -7.06
CA HIS A 473 6.05 -2.55 -6.49
C HIS A 473 7.17 -1.98 -7.36
N LYS A 474 7.56 -2.70 -8.43
CA LYS A 474 8.64 -2.29 -9.33
C LYS A 474 8.09 -1.99 -10.71
N LYS A 475 8.20 -0.76 -11.11
CA LYS A 475 7.76 -0.31 -12.43
C LYS A 475 8.63 -0.91 -13.55
N PRO A 476 8.03 -1.45 -14.65
CA PRO A 476 8.82 -1.96 -15.79
C PRO A 476 9.46 -0.83 -16.59
N GLY A 477 8.88 0.37 -16.61
CA GLY A 477 9.32 1.51 -17.43
C GLY A 477 8.90 1.40 -18.89
N THR A 478 8.10 0.39 -19.24
CA THR A 478 7.54 0.15 -20.57
C THR A 478 6.01 0.08 -20.53
N ALA A 479 5.38 0.34 -21.69
CA ALA A 479 3.95 0.23 -21.90
C ALA A 479 3.68 -0.64 -23.13
N LEU A 480 2.60 -1.41 -23.09
CA LEU A 480 2.14 -2.23 -24.21
C LEU A 480 1.10 -1.45 -25.01
N VAL A 481 1.24 -1.45 -26.34
CA VAL A 481 0.31 -0.82 -27.29
C VAL A 481 -0.17 -1.91 -28.26
N LEU A 482 -1.47 -2.14 -28.32
CA LEU A 482 -2.11 -3.08 -29.23
C LEU A 482 -2.87 -2.32 -30.30
N VAL A 483 -2.48 -2.49 -31.56
CA VAL A 483 -3.13 -1.86 -32.71
C VAL A 483 -3.71 -2.92 -33.65
N GLY A 484 -4.71 -2.59 -34.43
CA GLY A 484 -5.31 -3.51 -35.40
C GLY A 484 -6.82 -3.33 -35.53
N VAL A 485 -7.46 -4.13 -36.36
CA VAL A 485 -8.86 -3.99 -36.72
C VAL A 485 -9.82 -4.15 -35.51
N GLN A 486 -10.98 -3.55 -35.62
CA GLN A 486 -12.04 -3.69 -34.61
C GLN A 486 -12.48 -5.16 -34.48
N GLY A 487 -12.73 -5.60 -33.23
CA GLY A 487 -13.16 -6.97 -32.94
C GLY A 487 -12.05 -8.01 -32.95
N ALA A 488 -10.77 -7.62 -33.08
CA ALA A 488 -9.62 -8.51 -33.02
C ALA A 488 -9.20 -8.92 -31.60
N GLY A 489 -9.91 -8.46 -30.56
CA GLY A 489 -9.66 -8.86 -29.17
C GLY A 489 -8.67 -8.01 -28.39
N LYS A 490 -8.26 -6.83 -28.87
CA LYS A 490 -7.32 -5.93 -28.16
C LYS A 490 -7.73 -5.60 -26.73
N THR A 491 -9.00 -5.26 -26.54
CA THR A 491 -9.57 -4.88 -25.24
C THR A 491 -9.73 -6.09 -24.29
N PHE A 492 -9.85 -7.29 -24.86
CA PHE A 492 -10.07 -8.52 -24.10
C PHE A 492 -8.95 -8.82 -23.11
N LEU A 493 -7.68 -8.64 -23.52
CA LEU A 493 -6.52 -8.84 -22.64
C LEU A 493 -6.61 -7.95 -21.38
N GLY A 494 -6.95 -6.69 -21.57
CA GLY A 494 -6.99 -5.73 -20.49
C GLY A 494 -8.23 -5.88 -19.61
N GLU A 495 -9.42 -5.94 -20.18
CA GLU A 495 -10.68 -5.90 -19.44
C GLU A 495 -11.05 -7.27 -18.82
N HIS A 496 -10.96 -8.34 -19.64
CA HIS A 496 -11.47 -9.64 -19.24
C HIS A 496 -10.42 -10.54 -18.55
N ILE A 497 -9.13 -10.27 -18.74
CA ILE A 497 -8.04 -11.02 -18.12
C ILE A 497 -7.36 -10.19 -17.06
N LEU A 498 -6.52 -9.23 -17.42
CA LEU A 498 -5.69 -8.49 -16.48
C LEU A 498 -6.52 -7.65 -15.49
N GLY A 499 -7.56 -6.97 -15.97
CA GLY A 499 -8.44 -6.16 -15.13
C GLY A 499 -9.20 -7.00 -14.09
N LYS A 500 -9.58 -8.24 -14.42
CA LYS A 500 -10.21 -9.17 -13.47
C LYS A 500 -9.19 -9.72 -12.47
N ILE A 501 -7.97 -10.05 -12.91
CA ILE A 501 -6.91 -10.51 -12.02
C ILE A 501 -6.51 -9.41 -11.05
N VAL A 502 -6.27 -8.21 -11.53
CA VAL A 502 -5.89 -7.04 -10.72
C VAL A 502 -7.03 -6.57 -9.82
N GLY A 503 -8.26 -6.65 -10.31
CA GLY A 503 -9.47 -6.27 -9.58
C GLY A 503 -9.81 -4.78 -9.66
N PRO A 504 -11.06 -4.41 -9.37
CA PRO A 504 -11.59 -3.07 -9.61
C PRO A 504 -10.91 -1.98 -8.77
N SER A 505 -10.33 -2.35 -7.62
CA SER A 505 -9.60 -1.39 -6.77
C SER A 505 -8.35 -0.86 -7.45
N HIS A 506 -7.64 -1.70 -8.18
CA HIS A 506 -6.31 -1.41 -8.72
C HIS A 506 -6.25 -1.46 -10.26
N TYR A 507 -7.35 -1.79 -10.90
CA TYR A 507 -7.57 -1.67 -12.33
C TYR A 507 -8.34 -0.39 -12.66
N GLY A 508 -7.94 0.32 -13.70
CA GLY A 508 -8.65 1.46 -14.24
C GLY A 508 -8.76 1.37 -15.75
N GLN A 509 -9.83 1.96 -16.30
CA GLN A 509 -10.04 2.12 -17.74
C GLN A 509 -10.31 3.59 -18.03
N ILE A 510 -9.64 4.12 -19.04
CA ILE A 510 -9.81 5.49 -19.52
C ILE A 510 -9.96 5.50 -21.05
N ASN A 511 -10.71 6.46 -21.55
CA ASN A 511 -11.04 6.55 -22.98
C ASN A 511 -10.29 7.68 -23.68
N SER A 512 -9.40 8.39 -22.98
CA SER A 512 -8.55 9.39 -23.61
C SER A 512 -7.24 9.63 -22.84
N ILE A 513 -6.18 9.97 -23.56
CA ILE A 513 -4.88 10.33 -22.99
C ILE A 513 -4.97 11.61 -22.15
N GLU A 514 -5.87 12.52 -22.49
CA GLU A 514 -6.09 13.75 -21.71
C GLU A 514 -6.56 13.45 -20.28
N GLN A 515 -7.39 12.44 -20.07
CA GLN A 515 -7.79 12.00 -18.74
C GLN A 515 -6.58 11.53 -17.92
N LEU A 516 -5.64 10.81 -18.55
CA LEU A 516 -4.40 10.35 -17.91
C LEU A 516 -3.47 11.52 -17.56
N THR A 517 -3.43 12.56 -18.40
CA THR A 517 -2.50 13.67 -18.25
C THR A 517 -3.15 14.94 -17.68
N SER A 518 -4.42 14.87 -17.25
CA SER A 518 -5.13 16.00 -16.65
C SER A 518 -4.56 16.44 -15.31
N LYS A 519 -4.88 17.67 -14.91
CA LYS A 519 -4.46 18.23 -13.62
C LYS A 519 -5.12 17.47 -12.46
N PHE A 520 -6.41 17.14 -12.55
CA PHE A 520 -7.13 16.36 -11.56
C PHE A 520 -7.11 14.89 -11.97
N ASN A 521 -6.16 14.16 -11.44
CA ASN A 521 -5.81 12.80 -11.87
C ASN A 521 -6.16 11.70 -10.84
N THR A 522 -7.15 11.93 -9.99
CA THR A 522 -7.57 10.95 -8.96
C THR A 522 -8.05 9.62 -9.57
N GLY A 523 -8.45 9.60 -10.83
CA GLY A 523 -8.86 8.37 -11.54
C GLY A 523 -7.74 7.34 -11.70
N ILE A 524 -6.48 7.78 -11.66
CA ILE A 524 -5.30 6.91 -11.74
C ILE A 524 -4.69 6.61 -10.36
N ASP A 525 -5.25 7.20 -9.31
CA ASP A 525 -4.76 6.96 -7.95
C ASP A 525 -5.00 5.50 -7.54
N ASN A 526 -4.00 4.89 -6.90
CA ASN A 526 -4.02 3.50 -6.44
C ASN A 526 -4.21 2.44 -7.54
N LYS A 527 -3.82 2.76 -8.77
CA LYS A 527 -3.88 1.80 -9.87
C LYS A 527 -2.52 1.14 -10.10
N VAL A 528 -2.55 -0.18 -10.29
CA VAL A 528 -1.42 -0.99 -10.77
C VAL A 528 -1.52 -1.18 -12.27
N PHE A 529 -2.72 -1.37 -12.79
CA PHE A 529 -2.98 -1.60 -14.20
C PHE A 529 -4.01 -0.61 -14.73
N LEU A 530 -3.66 0.05 -15.82
CA LEU A 530 -4.51 1.02 -16.49
C LEU A 530 -4.60 0.69 -17.98
N GLN A 531 -5.81 0.50 -18.45
CA GLN A 531 -6.12 0.35 -19.86
C GLN A 531 -6.60 1.69 -20.43
N CYS A 532 -6.00 2.08 -21.55
CA CYS A 532 -6.36 3.29 -22.31
C CYS A 532 -6.93 2.87 -23.65
N ASP A 533 -8.26 2.90 -23.76
CA ASP A 533 -8.94 2.56 -25.00
C ASP A 533 -9.05 3.77 -25.91
N GLU A 534 -8.95 3.53 -27.22
CA GLU A 534 -9.06 4.59 -28.24
C GLU A 534 -8.20 5.81 -27.91
N ALA A 535 -6.95 5.57 -27.56
CA ALA A 535 -5.97 6.60 -27.23
C ALA A 535 -5.63 7.45 -28.46
N VAL A 536 -6.65 8.07 -29.06
CA VAL A 536 -6.55 8.82 -30.32
C VAL A 536 -6.17 10.28 -30.02
N HIS A 537 -5.14 10.74 -30.70
CA HIS A 537 -4.81 12.12 -31.05
C HIS A 537 -4.58 13.12 -29.91
N SER A 538 -3.42 13.07 -29.30
CA SER A 538 -2.82 14.33 -28.89
C SER A 538 -1.37 14.40 -29.40
N TYR A 539 -1.17 15.00 -30.55
CA TYR A 539 0.15 15.43 -31.05
C TYR A 539 0.73 16.60 -30.22
N GLN A 540 0.10 16.92 -29.09
CA GLN A 540 0.59 17.97 -28.20
C GLN A 540 1.82 17.46 -27.46
N ARG A 541 2.95 18.14 -27.63
CA ARG A 541 4.24 17.80 -27.01
C ARG A 541 4.16 17.73 -25.48
N ASP A 542 3.31 18.53 -24.87
CA ASP A 542 3.11 18.55 -23.42
C ASP A 542 2.45 17.25 -22.92
N VAL A 543 1.46 16.73 -23.65
CA VAL A 543 0.81 15.45 -23.33
C VAL A 543 1.79 14.29 -23.48
N ALA A 544 2.56 14.27 -24.57
CA ALA A 544 3.60 13.25 -24.77
C ALA A 544 4.68 13.29 -23.69
N SER A 545 5.08 14.49 -23.23
CA SER A 545 6.06 14.62 -22.14
C SER A 545 5.52 14.09 -20.81
N ARG A 546 4.27 14.42 -20.47
CA ARG A 546 3.61 13.91 -19.25
C ARG A 546 3.45 12.39 -19.29
N LEU A 547 3.07 11.85 -20.45
CA LEU A 547 2.95 10.42 -20.65
C LEU A 547 4.28 9.70 -20.44
N LYS A 548 5.38 10.25 -20.98
CA LYS A 548 6.74 9.74 -20.76
C LYS A 548 7.09 9.70 -19.27
N SER A 549 6.72 10.74 -18.51
CA SER A 549 6.91 10.79 -17.06
C SER A 549 6.06 9.72 -16.34
N ILE A 550 4.77 9.59 -16.68
CA ILE A 550 3.90 8.58 -16.08
C ILE A 550 4.42 7.16 -16.34
N ILE A 551 4.98 6.88 -17.52
CA ILE A 551 5.56 5.57 -17.83
C ILE A 551 6.87 5.31 -17.07
N SER A 552 7.72 6.33 -16.93
CA SER A 552 9.13 6.13 -16.49
C SER A 552 9.38 6.47 -15.04
N ASP A 553 8.68 7.48 -14.47
CA ASP A 553 9.02 8.00 -13.15
C ASP A 553 8.53 7.09 -12.04
N GLY A 554 9.37 6.86 -11.04
CA GLY A 554 9.05 6.01 -9.89
C GLY A 554 8.05 6.63 -8.91
N SER A 555 7.64 7.90 -9.11
CA SER A 555 6.64 8.57 -8.30
C SER A 555 5.70 9.41 -9.15
N ILE A 556 4.46 9.57 -8.66
CA ILE A 556 3.42 10.36 -9.30
C ILE A 556 2.83 11.36 -8.33
N VAL A 557 2.49 12.55 -8.84
CA VAL A 557 1.76 13.58 -8.06
C VAL A 557 0.26 13.38 -8.29
N ILE A 558 -0.47 13.25 -7.19
CA ILE A 558 -1.93 13.17 -7.21
C ILE A 558 -2.50 14.50 -6.73
N GLU A 559 -3.45 15.05 -7.46
CA GLU A 559 -4.12 16.32 -7.17
C GLU A 559 -5.63 16.09 -6.92
N PRO A 560 -6.04 15.79 -5.68
CA PRO A 560 -7.46 15.69 -5.35
C PRO A 560 -8.12 17.08 -5.27
N LYS A 561 -9.41 17.13 -5.56
CA LYS A 561 -10.17 18.37 -5.40
C LYS A 561 -10.33 18.71 -3.91
N GLY A 562 -9.91 19.91 -3.49
CA GLY A 562 -10.08 20.41 -2.14
C GLY A 562 -9.04 19.98 -1.11
N ILE A 563 -8.00 19.28 -1.53
CA ILE A 563 -6.82 18.90 -0.71
C ILE A 563 -5.55 19.22 -1.49
N ASN A 564 -4.50 19.59 -0.78
CA ASN A 564 -3.20 19.81 -1.41
C ASN A 564 -2.71 18.56 -2.13
N SER A 565 -2.06 18.75 -3.26
CA SER A 565 -1.43 17.66 -4.01
C SER A 565 -0.40 16.92 -3.14
N TYR A 566 -0.29 15.64 -3.34
CA TYR A 566 0.70 14.80 -2.65
C TYR A 566 1.39 13.85 -3.62
N ARG A 567 2.59 13.44 -3.27
CA ARG A 567 3.40 12.53 -4.07
C ARG A 567 3.30 11.11 -3.53
N LYS A 568 3.18 10.12 -4.42
CA LYS A 568 3.11 8.68 -4.10
C LYS A 568 4.04 7.87 -4.99
N PRO A 569 4.42 6.65 -4.61
CA PRO A 569 5.03 5.69 -5.52
C PRO A 569 4.13 5.43 -6.74
N ASN A 570 4.75 5.27 -7.89
CA ASN A 570 4.07 5.00 -9.16
C ASN A 570 4.33 3.56 -9.60
N HIS A 571 3.29 2.74 -9.60
CA HIS A 571 3.34 1.32 -9.95
C HIS A 571 2.54 0.99 -11.21
N LEU A 572 2.15 2.01 -11.98
CA LEU A 572 1.29 1.86 -13.14
C LEU A 572 1.94 1.03 -14.25
N HIS A 573 1.23 0.01 -14.69
CA HIS A 573 1.43 -0.70 -15.95
C HIS A 573 0.35 -0.23 -16.94
N LEU A 574 0.77 0.17 -18.14
CA LEU A 574 -0.11 0.80 -19.10
C LEU A 574 -0.30 -0.08 -20.33
N LEU A 575 -1.56 -0.33 -20.69
CA LEU A 575 -1.98 -0.94 -21.93
C LEU A 575 -2.77 0.09 -22.74
N PHE A 576 -2.32 0.35 -23.96
CA PHE A 576 -3.05 1.18 -24.94
C PHE A 576 -3.65 0.28 -26.00
N THR A 577 -4.90 0.54 -26.40
CA THR A 577 -5.56 -0.14 -27.50
C THR A 577 -6.05 0.88 -28.52
N SER A 578 -5.91 0.57 -29.82
CA SER A 578 -6.41 1.44 -30.87
C SER A 578 -6.83 0.65 -32.10
N ASN A 579 -7.88 1.14 -32.80
CA ASN A 579 -8.25 0.64 -34.11
C ASN A 579 -7.41 1.29 -35.24
N GLU A 580 -6.75 2.40 -34.93
CA GLU A 580 -5.85 3.12 -35.83
C GLU A 580 -4.44 2.53 -35.72
N GLU A 581 -3.94 1.91 -36.76
CA GLU A 581 -2.65 1.21 -36.74
C GLU A 581 -1.46 2.16 -36.62
N THR A 582 -1.53 3.33 -37.21
CA THR A 582 -0.40 4.27 -37.30
C THR A 582 -0.53 5.51 -36.43
N THR A 583 -1.77 5.88 -36.04
CA THR A 583 -2.06 7.09 -35.29
C THR A 583 -2.52 6.81 -33.86
N ALA A 584 -2.37 5.57 -33.41
CA ALA A 584 -2.79 5.08 -32.09
C ALA A 584 -2.30 5.92 -30.92
N ILE A 585 -1.03 6.31 -30.95
CA ILE A 585 -0.36 7.07 -29.91
C ILE A 585 0.84 7.81 -30.52
N PHE A 586 1.17 8.99 -30.01
CA PHE A 586 2.39 9.66 -30.41
C PHE A 586 3.62 8.97 -29.80
N ILE A 587 4.42 8.32 -30.63
CA ILE A 587 5.72 7.74 -30.24
C ILE A 587 6.83 8.59 -30.87
N ASP A 588 7.73 9.08 -30.04
CA ASP A 588 8.91 9.83 -30.51
C ASP A 588 9.71 8.96 -31.49
N PRO A 589 9.95 9.44 -32.71
CA PRO A 589 10.71 8.68 -33.70
C PRO A 589 12.21 8.54 -33.37
N SER A 590 12.64 9.08 -32.22
CA SER A 590 14.03 8.97 -31.76
C SER A 590 14.47 7.52 -31.58
N PRO A 591 15.72 7.16 -31.96
CA PRO A 591 16.27 5.80 -31.74
C PRO A 591 16.42 5.48 -30.25
N TYR A 592 16.35 6.47 -29.38
CA TYR A 592 16.43 6.33 -27.91
C TYR A 592 15.07 6.12 -27.25
N GLU A 593 13.97 6.01 -28.05
CA GLU A 593 12.66 5.72 -27.51
C GLU A 593 12.60 4.28 -26.98
N ARG A 594 12.44 4.16 -25.65
CA ARG A 594 12.58 2.91 -24.89
C ARG A 594 11.35 2.54 -24.05
N ARG A 595 10.16 3.10 -24.36
CA ARG A 595 8.98 2.95 -23.52
C ARG A 595 7.89 2.08 -24.12
N PHE A 596 7.72 2.13 -25.42
CA PHE A 596 6.55 1.53 -26.05
C PHE A 596 6.91 0.25 -26.81
N THR A 597 6.26 -0.86 -26.47
CA THR A 597 6.15 -2.05 -27.31
C THR A 597 4.83 -1.98 -28.05
N VAL A 598 4.87 -1.88 -29.37
CA VAL A 598 3.69 -1.79 -30.23
C VAL A 598 3.54 -3.13 -30.96
N LEU A 599 2.39 -3.77 -30.81
CA LEU A 599 2.06 -5.02 -31.48
C LEU A 599 0.82 -4.83 -32.34
N LYS A 600 0.90 -5.26 -33.60
CA LYS A 600 -0.26 -5.41 -34.47
C LYS A 600 -0.91 -6.73 -34.13
N VAL A 601 -2.17 -6.66 -33.65
CA VAL A 601 -2.96 -7.83 -33.28
C VAL A 601 -3.48 -8.51 -34.56
N SER A 602 -3.40 -9.83 -34.59
CA SER A 602 -3.88 -10.63 -35.72
C SER A 602 -5.36 -10.44 -35.99
N ALA A 603 -5.73 -10.26 -37.24
CA ALA A 603 -7.11 -10.18 -37.65
C ALA A 603 -7.80 -11.56 -37.80
N SER A 604 -7.07 -12.66 -37.59
CA SER A 604 -7.55 -14.02 -37.84
C SER A 604 -8.82 -14.40 -37.09
N LYS A 605 -9.05 -13.78 -35.95
CA LYS A 605 -10.24 -13.96 -35.10
C LYS A 605 -11.12 -12.68 -35.03
N ALA A 606 -10.91 -11.73 -35.91
CA ALA A 606 -11.74 -10.54 -35.95
C ALA A 606 -13.19 -10.95 -36.27
N GLN A 607 -14.13 -10.55 -35.39
CA GLN A 607 -15.57 -10.86 -35.53
C GLN A 607 -15.95 -12.36 -35.51
N ASP A 608 -15.05 -13.27 -35.08
CA ASP A 608 -15.35 -14.68 -34.86
C ASP A 608 -16.18 -14.84 -33.56
N LEU A 609 -17.52 -14.79 -33.72
CA LEU A 609 -18.45 -14.81 -32.58
C LEU A 609 -18.35 -16.09 -31.73
N ASP A 610 -18.08 -17.22 -32.40
CA ASP A 610 -17.98 -18.52 -31.68
C ASP A 610 -16.70 -18.56 -30.83
N TYR A 611 -15.58 -18.09 -31.36
CA TYR A 611 -14.34 -17.98 -30.62
C TYR A 611 -14.47 -17.04 -29.43
N TRP A 612 -15.03 -15.84 -29.61
CA TRP A 612 -15.15 -14.88 -28.53
C TRP A 612 -16.19 -15.31 -27.47
N SER A 613 -17.28 -15.94 -27.90
CA SER A 613 -18.26 -16.51 -26.96
C SER A 613 -17.63 -17.60 -26.09
N PHE A 614 -16.82 -18.48 -26.68
CA PHE A 614 -16.03 -19.47 -25.93
C PHE A 614 -15.07 -18.80 -24.97
N MET A 615 -14.27 -17.82 -25.42
CA MET A 615 -13.30 -17.10 -24.58
C MET A 615 -13.96 -16.38 -23.41
N HIS A 616 -15.11 -15.73 -23.62
CA HIS A 616 -15.86 -15.07 -22.56
C HIS A 616 -16.41 -16.05 -21.51
N LEU A 617 -16.83 -17.23 -21.93
CA LEU A 617 -17.36 -18.26 -21.03
C LEU A 617 -16.23 -18.95 -20.25
N TRP A 618 -15.12 -19.26 -20.92
CA TRP A 618 -14.00 -20.01 -20.35
C TRP A 618 -13.15 -19.18 -19.38
N THR A 619 -12.86 -17.93 -19.72
CA THR A 619 -11.89 -17.08 -19.01
C THR A 619 -12.21 -16.90 -17.54
N PRO A 620 -13.44 -16.60 -17.08
CA PRO A 620 -13.72 -16.38 -15.66
C PRO A 620 -13.32 -17.56 -14.77
N GLY A 621 -13.54 -18.79 -15.22
CA GLY A 621 -13.14 -20.01 -14.51
C GLY A 621 -11.62 -20.29 -14.56
N ALA A 622 -10.94 -19.72 -15.54
CA ALA A 622 -9.50 -19.93 -15.75
C ALA A 622 -8.63 -18.86 -15.06
N LEU A 623 -9.18 -17.72 -14.65
CA LEU A 623 -8.42 -16.62 -14.06
C LEU A 623 -7.50 -17.04 -12.91
N PRO A 624 -7.91 -17.88 -11.93
CA PRO A 624 -7.01 -18.34 -10.87
C PRO A 624 -5.80 -19.12 -11.41
N LYS A 625 -6.01 -19.92 -12.45
CA LYS A 625 -4.96 -20.72 -13.11
C LYS A 625 -4.03 -19.82 -13.93
N ILE A 626 -4.56 -18.89 -14.71
CA ILE A 626 -3.80 -17.91 -15.48
C ILE A 626 -2.91 -17.10 -14.54
N MET A 627 -3.48 -16.59 -13.44
CA MET A 627 -2.73 -15.83 -12.44
C MET A 627 -1.61 -16.67 -11.83
N ARG A 628 -1.89 -17.91 -11.43
CA ARG A 628 -0.87 -18.81 -10.88
C ARG A 628 0.25 -19.09 -11.87
N TRP A 629 -0.09 -19.38 -13.12
CA TRP A 629 0.90 -19.62 -14.17
C TRP A 629 1.79 -18.39 -14.41
N LEU A 630 1.22 -17.19 -14.46
CA LEU A 630 1.97 -15.94 -14.58
C LEU A 630 2.84 -15.65 -13.36
N MET A 631 2.38 -15.99 -12.15
CA MET A 631 3.18 -15.86 -10.92
C MET A 631 4.38 -16.84 -10.88
N ASP A 632 4.26 -17.99 -11.54
CA ASP A 632 5.33 -18.98 -11.64
C ASP A 632 6.19 -18.80 -12.90
N TYR A 633 5.78 -17.92 -13.83
CA TYR A 633 6.48 -17.71 -15.11
C TYR A 633 7.89 -17.17 -14.87
N LYS A 634 8.88 -17.84 -15.49
CA LYS A 634 10.30 -17.45 -15.38
C LYS A 634 10.67 -16.54 -16.53
N TYR A 635 11.17 -15.37 -16.22
CA TYR A 635 11.63 -14.39 -17.20
C TYR A 635 12.85 -13.63 -16.64
N ASP A 636 13.63 -13.03 -17.54
CA ASP A 636 14.62 -12.03 -17.17
C ASP A 636 13.97 -10.66 -17.19
N ARG A 637 14.04 -9.93 -16.09
CA ARG A 637 13.43 -8.61 -15.96
C ARG A 637 13.99 -7.58 -16.94
N THR A 638 15.19 -7.77 -17.44
CA THR A 638 15.78 -6.92 -18.48
C THR A 638 14.95 -6.95 -19.77
N LEU A 639 14.26 -8.04 -20.05
CA LEU A 639 13.35 -8.20 -21.20
C LEU A 639 12.23 -7.17 -21.19
N VAL A 640 11.57 -6.99 -20.03
CA VAL A 640 10.41 -6.08 -19.92
C VAL A 640 10.80 -4.62 -19.71
N SER A 641 12.04 -4.36 -19.31
CA SER A 641 12.57 -2.99 -19.15
C SER A 641 12.92 -2.33 -20.49
N ARG A 642 12.88 -3.08 -21.58
CA ARG A 642 13.13 -2.60 -22.94
C ARG A 642 12.00 -3.02 -23.86
N PRO A 643 11.51 -2.12 -24.71
CA PRO A 643 10.52 -2.49 -25.72
C PRO A 643 11.20 -3.31 -26.83
N ILE A 644 10.44 -4.21 -27.43
CA ILE A 644 10.85 -4.86 -28.67
C ILE A 644 10.61 -3.91 -29.86
N LEU A 645 11.49 -4.01 -30.84
CA LEU A 645 11.35 -3.31 -32.10
C LEU A 645 10.47 -4.14 -33.04
N THR A 646 9.34 -3.58 -33.45
CA THR A 646 8.39 -4.22 -34.37
C THR A 646 8.10 -3.31 -35.56
N GLU A 647 7.61 -3.86 -36.65
CA GLU A 647 7.16 -3.09 -37.80
C GLU A 647 6.06 -2.12 -37.39
N ALA A 648 5.08 -2.56 -36.62
CA ALA A 648 4.00 -1.72 -36.12
C ALA A 648 4.52 -0.51 -35.30
N LYS A 649 5.60 -0.68 -34.52
CA LYS A 649 6.25 0.44 -33.81
C LYS A 649 6.85 1.42 -34.79
N GLN A 650 7.54 0.93 -35.82
CA GLN A 650 8.14 1.78 -36.86
C GLN A 650 7.05 2.57 -37.63
N ASP A 651 5.93 1.93 -37.93
CA ASP A 651 4.81 2.59 -38.62
C ASP A 651 4.21 3.73 -37.79
N VAL A 652 4.01 3.50 -36.48
CA VAL A 652 3.56 4.58 -35.58
C VAL A 652 4.60 5.70 -35.47
N GLN A 653 5.90 5.37 -35.41
CA GLN A 653 6.97 6.36 -35.36
C GLN A 653 7.08 7.20 -36.63
N ARG A 654 6.78 6.62 -37.80
CA ARG A 654 6.78 7.35 -39.08
C ARG A 654 5.84 8.54 -39.10
N VAL A 655 4.67 8.42 -38.48
CA VAL A 655 3.70 9.52 -38.37
C VAL A 655 4.23 10.65 -37.48
N GLY A 656 5.06 10.31 -36.51
CA GLY A 656 5.71 11.29 -35.60
C GLY A 656 6.91 12.02 -36.21
N VAL A 657 7.34 11.64 -37.43
CA VAL A 657 8.45 12.31 -38.12
C VAL A 657 8.02 13.68 -38.58
N ASP A 658 8.84 14.68 -38.31
CA ASP A 658 8.59 16.06 -38.69
C ASP A 658 8.35 16.17 -40.21
N ALA A 659 7.41 17.01 -40.61
CA ALA A 659 7.01 17.19 -42.02
C ALA A 659 8.20 17.59 -42.91
N GLU A 660 9.14 18.33 -42.35
CA GLU A 660 10.40 18.75 -43.03
C GLU A 660 11.27 17.54 -43.39
N VAL A 661 11.28 16.52 -42.53
CA VAL A 661 12.05 15.28 -42.74
C VAL A 661 11.38 14.47 -43.87
N SER A 662 10.06 14.28 -43.79
CA SER A 662 9.29 13.59 -44.84
C SER A 662 9.47 14.25 -46.19
N TRP A 663 9.46 15.59 -46.24
CA TRP A 663 9.73 16.38 -47.44
C TRP A 663 11.12 16.12 -48.01
N ILE A 664 12.17 16.24 -47.20
CA ILE A 664 13.54 16.08 -47.72
C ILE A 664 13.81 14.64 -48.17
N LEU A 665 13.30 13.63 -47.45
CA LEU A 665 13.38 12.23 -47.86
C LEU A 665 12.73 12.00 -49.21
N SER A 666 11.54 12.59 -49.44
CA SER A 666 10.85 12.54 -50.72
C SER A 666 11.67 13.16 -51.84
N ARG A 667 12.33 14.30 -51.57
CA ARG A 667 13.20 14.96 -52.54
C ARG A 667 14.46 14.14 -52.82
N MET A 668 15.06 13.58 -51.82
CA MET A 668 16.23 12.72 -51.97
C MET A 668 15.90 11.41 -52.71
N ALA A 669 14.73 10.82 -52.44
CA ALA A 669 14.27 9.61 -53.14
C ALA A 669 14.01 9.86 -54.67
N SER A 670 13.52 11.04 -55.02
CA SER A 670 13.35 11.42 -56.41
C SER A 670 14.66 11.85 -57.10
N GLY A 671 15.76 11.97 -56.36
CA GLY A 671 17.03 12.46 -56.90
C GLY A 671 17.08 13.99 -57.13
N PHE A 672 16.03 14.73 -56.77
CA PHE A 672 15.91 16.17 -57.01
C PHE A 672 15.66 16.95 -55.73
N ALA A 673 16.30 18.10 -55.58
CA ALA A 673 16.07 18.97 -54.45
C ALA A 673 14.71 19.71 -54.48
N LEU A 674 13.99 19.66 -55.59
CA LEU A 674 12.70 20.34 -55.78
C LEU A 674 11.66 19.42 -56.42
N GLY A 675 10.39 19.62 -56.08
CA GLY A 675 9.27 18.84 -56.61
C GLY A 675 8.78 19.36 -58.00
N LYS A 676 7.97 18.55 -58.67
CA LYS A 676 7.48 18.81 -60.07
C LYS A 676 6.76 20.16 -60.24
N ARG A 677 6.15 20.74 -59.24
CA ARG A 677 5.45 22.04 -59.36
C ARG A 677 6.33 23.26 -59.18
N SER A 678 7.55 23.10 -58.69
CA SER A 678 8.51 24.19 -58.45
C SER A 678 9.38 24.50 -59.68
N HIS A 679 9.01 24.00 -60.89
CA HIS A 679 9.90 23.87 -62.04
C HIS A 679 10.14 25.15 -62.84
N ARG A 680 9.41 26.22 -62.64
CA ARG A 680 9.47 27.35 -63.56
C ARG A 680 10.79 28.11 -63.54
N ASN A 681 11.58 28.06 -62.50
CA ASN A 681 12.87 28.74 -62.41
C ASN A 681 13.94 27.97 -61.70
N TRP A 682 13.85 26.63 -61.63
CA TRP A 682 14.80 25.87 -60.83
C TRP A 682 16.23 25.85 -61.40
N PHE A 683 16.38 25.90 -62.72
CA PHE A 683 17.71 26.03 -63.35
C PHE A 683 18.45 27.28 -62.87
N ASP A 684 17.77 28.36 -62.54
CA ASP A 684 18.35 29.60 -62.04
C ASP A 684 18.69 29.46 -60.51
N ALA A 685 18.09 28.48 -59.83
CA ALA A 685 18.33 28.23 -58.40
C ALA A 685 19.48 27.23 -58.13
N PHE A 686 19.89 26.46 -59.15
CA PHE A 686 20.94 25.48 -59.06
C PHE A 686 22.22 25.92 -59.74
N HIS A 687 23.33 25.76 -59.09
CA HIS A 687 24.64 25.89 -59.67
C HIS A 687 25.31 24.52 -59.66
N THR A 688 25.01 23.69 -60.65
CA THR A 688 25.66 22.39 -60.81
C THR A 688 26.41 22.33 -62.10
N GLU A 689 27.63 21.77 -62.08
CA GLU A 689 28.45 21.60 -63.28
C GLU A 689 27.92 20.52 -64.23
N HIS A 690 26.90 19.79 -63.83
CA HIS A 690 26.37 18.63 -64.53
C HIS A 690 25.11 18.92 -65.39
N ILE A 691 24.53 20.14 -65.35
CA ILE A 691 23.38 20.52 -66.16
C ILE A 691 23.85 21.19 -67.44
N THR A 692 23.59 20.56 -68.54
CA THR A 692 24.01 21.09 -69.86
C THR A 692 23.05 22.19 -70.40
N GLU A 693 23.49 23.06 -71.26
CA GLU A 693 22.65 24.07 -71.85
C GLU A 693 21.47 23.46 -72.73
N ALA A 694 21.64 22.22 -73.19
CA ALA A 694 20.59 21.47 -73.86
C ALA A 694 19.50 21.01 -72.90
N ASP A 695 19.88 20.64 -71.69
CA ASP A 695 18.94 20.23 -70.62
C ASP A 695 18.11 21.43 -70.14
N LYS A 696 18.72 22.58 -70.02
CA LYS A 696 18.02 23.81 -69.69
C LYS A 696 17.01 24.22 -70.75
N LYS A 697 17.33 24.04 -72.03
CA LYS A 697 16.49 24.42 -73.13
C LYS A 697 15.32 23.47 -73.35
N ASN A 698 15.46 22.23 -73.02
CA ASN A 698 14.44 21.22 -73.22
C ASN A 698 13.58 20.97 -71.96
N ASN A 699 13.79 21.72 -70.89
CA ASN A 699 13.13 21.47 -69.54
C ASN A 699 13.28 20.03 -69.06
N VAL A 700 14.34 19.33 -69.50
CA VAL A 700 14.59 17.95 -69.03
C VAL A 700 15.08 17.97 -67.64
N LEU A 701 14.36 17.33 -66.74
CA LEU A 701 14.80 17.06 -65.36
C LEU A 701 15.97 16.07 -65.42
N VAL A 702 17.18 16.50 -65.08
CA VAL A 702 18.32 15.61 -64.95
C VAL A 702 18.11 14.79 -63.69
N ARG A 703 17.80 13.53 -63.84
CA ARG A 703 17.71 12.59 -62.72
C ARG A 703 19.11 12.32 -62.15
N ASP A 704 19.21 12.07 -60.88
CA ASP A 704 20.44 11.71 -60.16
C ASP A 704 21.41 12.89 -59.92
N VAL A 705 20.97 14.12 -60.05
CA VAL A 705 21.78 15.29 -59.74
C VAL A 705 21.26 15.99 -58.51
N TRP A 706 21.94 15.81 -57.40
CA TRP A 706 21.73 16.55 -56.14
C TRP A 706 22.64 17.81 -56.16
N PRO A 707 22.11 19.04 -56.07
CA PRO A 707 22.92 20.24 -56.21
C PRO A 707 23.75 20.50 -54.95
N ASP A 708 24.97 21.03 -55.15
CA ASP A 708 25.87 21.47 -54.08
C ASP A 708 25.49 22.86 -53.51
N ARG A 709 24.70 23.63 -54.26
CA ARG A 709 24.26 25.00 -53.90
C ARG A 709 22.83 25.24 -54.30
N ILE A 710 22.06 25.96 -53.47
CA ILE A 710 20.68 26.29 -53.76
C ILE A 710 20.29 27.68 -53.23
N GLN A 711 19.36 28.36 -53.89
CA GLN A 711 18.71 29.54 -53.36
C GLN A 711 17.66 29.13 -52.31
N ILE A 712 17.80 29.63 -51.04
CA ILE A 712 17.00 29.21 -49.91
C ILE A 712 15.48 29.50 -50.12
N SER A 713 15.14 30.61 -50.75
CA SER A 713 13.73 30.98 -51.06
C SER A 713 13.02 29.97 -51.96
N VAL A 714 13.74 29.36 -52.90
CA VAL A 714 13.20 28.31 -53.77
C VAL A 714 12.97 27.01 -53.00
N LEU A 715 13.91 26.65 -52.15
CA LEU A 715 13.76 25.50 -51.25
C LEU A 715 12.61 25.67 -50.26
N GLU A 716 12.43 26.89 -49.73
CA GLU A 716 11.30 27.25 -48.88
C GLU A 716 9.95 27.18 -49.58
N GLU A 717 9.88 27.62 -50.85
CA GLU A 717 8.67 27.57 -51.65
C GLU A 717 8.29 26.13 -51.99
N ASP A 718 9.27 25.29 -52.34
CA ASP A 718 9.04 23.87 -52.57
C ASP A 718 8.52 23.16 -51.34
N PHE A 719 9.08 23.43 -50.15
CA PHE A 719 8.55 22.91 -48.92
C PHE A 719 7.12 23.35 -48.62
N LYS A 720 6.80 24.62 -48.84
CA LYS A 720 5.44 25.14 -48.68
C LYS A 720 4.45 24.45 -49.64
N ASN A 721 4.85 24.16 -50.87
CA ASN A 721 4.06 23.46 -51.85
C ASN A 721 3.82 22.00 -51.41
N TYR A 722 4.88 21.32 -50.94
CA TYR A 722 4.78 19.98 -50.38
C TYR A 722 3.78 19.90 -49.20
N ILE A 723 3.84 20.85 -48.26
CA ILE A 723 2.92 20.93 -47.15
C ILE A 723 1.46 21.09 -47.59
N ARG A 724 1.19 21.96 -48.61
CA ARG A 724 -0.15 22.15 -49.13
C ARG A 724 -0.69 20.91 -49.85
N GLU A 725 0.15 20.21 -50.60
CA GLU A 725 -0.20 18.97 -51.29
C GLU A 725 -0.57 17.83 -50.37
N HIS A 726 0.08 17.78 -49.17
CA HIS A 726 -0.14 16.73 -48.16
C HIS A 726 -1.10 17.15 -47.04
N GLY A 727 -1.83 18.28 -47.18
CA GLY A 727 -2.85 18.73 -46.21
C GLY A 727 -2.34 19.00 -44.78
N ARG A 728 -1.04 19.21 -44.62
CA ARG A 728 -0.42 19.47 -43.32
C ARG A 728 -0.35 20.97 -43.00
N THR A 729 -0.49 21.35 -41.72
CA THR A 729 -0.40 22.75 -41.30
C THR A 729 1.05 23.11 -40.96
N VAL A 730 1.51 24.26 -41.51
CA VAL A 730 2.85 24.80 -41.18
C VAL A 730 2.78 25.53 -39.85
N TYR A 731 3.56 25.09 -38.88
CA TYR A 731 3.75 25.88 -37.64
C TYR A 731 4.43 27.21 -37.99
N SER A 732 4.00 28.28 -37.30
CA SER A 732 4.47 29.65 -37.45
C SER A 732 5.92 29.83 -36.95
N GLY A 733 6.88 29.42 -37.74
CA GLY A 733 8.31 29.69 -37.55
C GLY A 733 8.95 29.92 -38.93
N SER A 734 10.04 30.69 -38.99
CA SER A 734 10.75 30.81 -40.27
C SER A 734 11.19 29.42 -40.72
N VAL A 735 10.90 29.11 -41.98
CA VAL A 735 11.25 27.81 -42.59
C VAL A 735 12.74 27.50 -42.42
N LEU A 736 13.60 28.50 -42.44
CA LEU A 736 15.01 28.40 -42.15
C LEU A 736 15.31 27.83 -40.72
N THR A 737 14.52 28.21 -39.75
CA THR A 737 14.70 27.70 -38.39
C THR A 737 14.34 26.22 -38.31
N ASN A 738 13.34 25.77 -39.03
CA ASN A 738 12.92 24.38 -39.08
C ASN A 738 13.88 23.53 -39.96
N MET A 739 14.41 24.09 -41.03
CA MET A 739 15.42 23.40 -41.85
C MET A 739 16.70 23.01 -41.08
N LYS A 740 17.06 23.70 -39.99
CA LYS A 740 18.16 23.31 -39.13
C LYS A 740 17.94 21.94 -38.44
N ARG A 741 16.71 21.43 -38.43
CA ARG A 741 16.40 20.07 -37.92
C ARG A 741 16.73 18.99 -38.94
N VAL A 742 16.66 19.32 -40.20
CA VAL A 742 16.82 18.39 -41.33
C VAL A 742 18.29 18.33 -41.78
N PHE A 743 18.99 19.43 -41.72
CA PHE A 743 20.37 19.54 -42.20
C PHE A 743 21.38 19.57 -41.05
N PRO A 744 22.57 19.01 -41.22
CA PRO A 744 23.67 19.13 -40.25
C PRO A 744 23.91 20.58 -39.84
N LYS A 745 24.42 20.78 -38.59
CA LYS A 745 24.61 22.13 -38.00
C LYS A 745 25.37 23.12 -38.88
N ASP A 746 26.29 22.63 -39.71
CA ASP A 746 27.12 23.40 -40.62
C ASP A 746 26.74 23.25 -42.09
N GLY A 747 25.62 22.58 -42.37
CA GLY A 747 25.25 22.12 -43.70
C GLY A 747 24.76 23.21 -44.66
N ILE A 748 23.98 24.18 -44.16
CA ILE A 748 23.46 25.28 -44.99
C ILE A 748 24.14 26.57 -44.58
N LYS A 749 25.12 27.01 -45.39
CA LYS A 749 25.83 28.28 -45.20
C LYS A 749 25.68 29.15 -46.44
N ALA A 750 25.56 30.44 -46.28
CA ALA A 750 25.61 31.37 -47.36
C ALA A 750 27.04 31.30 -47.97
N VAL A 751 27.16 30.95 -49.23
CA VAL A 751 28.43 30.66 -49.89
C VAL A 751 28.81 31.76 -50.89
N ALA A 752 27.82 32.35 -51.59
CA ALA A 752 28.06 33.35 -52.61
C ALA A 752 26.84 34.28 -52.81
N GLN A 753 27.10 35.45 -53.30
CA GLN A 753 26.08 36.27 -53.95
C GLN A 753 26.31 36.22 -55.46
N MET A 754 25.30 35.98 -56.23
CA MET A 754 25.32 35.85 -57.67
C MET A 754 24.31 36.76 -58.31
N SER A 755 24.64 37.35 -59.45
CA SER A 755 23.68 38.10 -60.26
C SER A 755 23.05 37.17 -61.26
N VAL A 756 21.74 36.95 -61.12
CA VAL A 756 20.94 36.04 -61.97
C VAL A 756 20.07 36.91 -62.88
N ARG A 757 20.01 36.63 -64.19
CA ARG A 757 19.02 37.20 -65.03
C ARG A 757 17.68 36.52 -64.89
N VAL A 758 16.73 37.23 -64.34
CA VAL A 758 15.33 36.71 -64.17
C VAL A 758 14.45 37.48 -65.13
N VAL A 759 13.57 36.78 -65.82
CA VAL A 759 12.58 37.44 -66.65
C VAL A 759 11.41 37.83 -65.77
N ASP A 760 11.19 39.11 -65.55
CA ASP A 760 10.04 39.61 -64.86
C ASP A 760 8.75 39.17 -65.62
N GLN A 761 7.92 38.42 -64.97
CA GLN A 761 6.71 37.80 -65.51
C GLN A 761 5.63 38.85 -65.91
N LYS A 762 5.69 40.05 -65.38
CA LYS A 762 4.72 41.09 -65.62
C LYS A 762 5.16 41.98 -66.80
N SER A 763 6.45 42.22 -66.93
CA SER A 763 6.97 43.12 -67.99
C SER A 763 7.64 42.42 -69.20
N GLY A 764 7.91 41.15 -69.10
CA GLY A 764 8.67 40.34 -70.08
C GLY A 764 10.14 40.76 -70.22
N GLN A 765 10.62 41.67 -69.39
CA GLN A 765 12.01 42.17 -69.44
C GLN A 765 12.95 41.33 -68.57
N ALA A 766 14.16 41.19 -69.09
CA ALA A 766 15.21 40.54 -68.27
C ALA A 766 15.75 41.52 -67.18
N VAL A 767 15.47 41.19 -65.93
CA VAL A 767 15.98 41.94 -64.75
C VAL A 767 17.15 41.14 -64.13
N VAL A 768 18.17 41.85 -63.72
CA VAL A 768 19.32 41.19 -62.97
C VAL A 768 19.05 41.32 -61.51
N GLU A 769 18.71 40.16 -60.89
CA GLU A 769 18.55 40.06 -59.44
C GLU A 769 19.84 39.53 -58.77
N ARG A 770 20.12 40.06 -57.59
CA ARG A 770 21.21 39.51 -56.75
C ARG A 770 20.60 38.46 -55.84
N VAL A 771 20.93 37.20 -56.06
CA VAL A 771 20.47 36.08 -55.23
C VAL A 771 21.61 35.57 -54.35
N ARG A 772 21.24 35.16 -53.14
CA ARG A 772 22.16 34.55 -52.20
C ARG A 772 22.06 33.02 -52.31
N LEU A 773 23.13 32.39 -52.68
CA LEU A 773 23.28 30.95 -52.76
C LEU A 773 23.78 30.39 -51.41
N HIS A 774 23.19 29.26 -51.02
CA HIS A 774 23.58 28.51 -49.81
C HIS A 774 24.10 27.13 -50.24
N SER A 775 25.10 26.60 -49.50
CA SER A 775 25.57 25.25 -49.70
C SER A 775 24.40 24.29 -49.34
N LEU A 776 24.25 23.23 -50.11
CA LEU A 776 23.37 22.12 -49.78
C LEU A 776 24.22 20.90 -49.42
N PRO A 777 24.04 20.24 -48.26
CA PRO A 777 24.82 19.04 -47.91
C PRO A 777 24.53 17.91 -48.89
N SER A 778 25.49 16.99 -48.99
CA SER A 778 25.26 15.77 -49.78
C SER A 778 24.11 14.94 -49.20
N MET A 779 23.46 14.13 -50.04
CA MET A 779 22.44 13.19 -49.58
C MET A 779 22.93 12.29 -48.45
N GLN A 780 24.21 11.87 -48.54
CA GLN A 780 24.86 11.02 -47.51
C GLN A 780 25.00 11.75 -46.17
N ASP A 781 25.37 13.03 -46.16
CA ASP A 781 25.46 13.82 -44.93
C ASP A 781 24.10 14.06 -44.31
N ILE A 782 23.09 14.32 -45.12
CA ILE A 782 21.69 14.49 -44.66
C ILE A 782 21.20 13.18 -44.07
N MET A 783 21.36 12.04 -44.73
CA MET A 783 20.95 10.75 -44.22
C MET A 783 21.67 10.40 -42.92
N THR A 784 22.98 10.64 -42.83
CA THR A 784 23.75 10.42 -41.62
C THR A 784 23.22 11.28 -40.46
N HIS A 785 22.89 12.52 -40.70
CA HIS A 785 22.30 13.43 -39.71
C HIS A 785 20.90 12.98 -39.27
N LEU A 786 20.03 12.62 -40.21
CA LEU A 786 18.69 12.15 -39.94
C LEU A 786 18.72 10.80 -39.21
N PHE A 787 19.59 9.88 -39.59
CA PHE A 787 19.75 8.60 -38.91
C PHE A 787 20.19 8.76 -37.45
N ALA A 788 21.12 9.66 -37.18
CA ALA A 788 21.56 9.94 -35.81
C ALA A 788 20.41 10.47 -34.93
N ARG A 789 19.43 11.14 -35.53
CA ARG A 789 18.30 11.74 -34.81
C ARG A 789 17.06 10.85 -34.76
N TYR A 790 16.75 10.13 -35.80
CA TYR A 790 15.51 9.35 -35.96
C TYR A 790 15.74 7.84 -36.06
N GLY A 791 17.01 7.39 -36.19
CA GLY A 791 17.36 5.98 -36.26
C GLY A 791 16.85 5.25 -37.52
N PRO A 792 16.52 3.96 -37.41
CA PRO A 792 16.12 3.13 -38.57
C PRO A 792 14.88 3.59 -39.31
N VAL A 793 14.00 4.37 -38.67
CA VAL A 793 12.72 4.83 -39.25
C VAL A 793 12.94 5.63 -40.50
N VAL A 794 13.95 6.50 -40.54
CA VAL A 794 14.23 7.31 -41.74
C VAL A 794 14.77 6.47 -42.90
N ASN A 795 15.54 5.42 -42.62
CA ASN A 795 16.01 4.51 -43.68
C ASN A 795 14.83 3.75 -44.32
N SER A 796 13.94 3.22 -43.46
CA SER A 796 12.75 2.55 -43.95
C SER A 796 11.85 3.46 -44.77
N MET A 797 11.59 4.70 -44.30
CA MET A 797 10.84 5.70 -45.04
C MET A 797 11.49 6.06 -46.41
N PHE A 798 12.82 6.13 -46.42
CA PHE A 798 13.55 6.48 -47.64
C PHE A 798 13.50 5.34 -48.68
N GLU A 799 13.65 4.08 -48.25
CA GLU A 799 13.55 2.94 -49.15
C GLU A 799 12.12 2.79 -49.72
N ASP A 800 11.08 2.98 -48.91
CA ASP A 800 9.69 2.95 -49.41
C ASP A 800 9.40 4.04 -50.45
N LEU A 801 9.91 5.26 -50.22
CA LEU A 801 9.78 6.37 -51.16
C LEU A 801 10.51 6.07 -52.47
N LYS A 802 11.69 5.40 -52.44
CA LYS A 802 12.41 5.00 -53.63
C LYS A 802 11.63 3.96 -54.48
N GLN A 803 11.04 2.96 -53.80
CA GLN A 803 10.24 1.94 -54.46
C GLN A 803 8.98 2.55 -55.09
N GLY A 804 8.29 3.44 -54.40
CA GLY A 804 7.15 4.17 -54.94
C GLY A 804 7.50 5.02 -56.18
N THR A 805 8.67 5.69 -56.14
CA THR A 805 9.13 6.50 -57.28
C THR A 805 9.46 5.66 -58.52
N GLN A 806 9.94 4.43 -58.34
CA GLN A 806 10.22 3.51 -59.45
C GLN A 806 8.94 2.94 -60.09
N GLN A 807 7.84 2.81 -59.30
CA GLN A 807 6.55 2.34 -59.86
C GLN A 807 5.80 3.42 -60.67
N GLU A 808 5.95 4.69 -60.34
CA GLU A 808 5.36 5.81 -61.10
C GLU A 808 6.07 6.04 -62.44
N ASP A 809 7.26 5.51 -62.68
CA ASP A 809 8.06 5.70 -63.88
C ASP A 809 7.94 4.56 -64.92
N LEU A 810 7.13 3.53 -64.65
CA LEU A 810 6.75 2.57 -65.67
C LEU A 810 5.79 3.23 -66.63
N PRO A 811 6.12 3.36 -67.96
CA PRO A 811 5.19 3.91 -68.88
C PRO A 811 3.94 3.02 -68.94
N GLU A 812 2.75 3.62 -68.81
CA GLU A 812 1.51 2.96 -69.22
C GLU A 812 1.74 2.37 -70.62
N LEU A 813 1.81 1.06 -70.74
CA LEU A 813 1.74 0.38 -72.02
C LEU A 813 0.40 0.76 -72.62
N ALA A 814 0.45 1.62 -73.64
CA ALA A 814 -0.70 2.00 -74.41
C ALA A 814 -1.47 0.72 -74.85
N ALA A 815 -2.71 0.65 -74.43
CA ALA A 815 -3.60 -0.37 -74.87
C ALA A 815 -3.62 -0.33 -76.42
N PRO A 816 -3.58 -1.50 -77.10
CA PRO A 816 -3.67 -1.48 -78.57
C PRO A 816 -5.01 -0.84 -78.99
N PRO A 817 -5.04 -0.12 -80.16
CA PRO A 817 -6.24 0.51 -80.60
C PRO A 817 -7.30 -0.59 -80.87
N HIS A 818 -8.47 -0.41 -80.30
CA HIS A 818 -9.63 -1.20 -80.63
C HIS A 818 -9.96 -0.88 -82.12
N GLU A 819 -9.85 -1.86 -82.98
CA GLU A 819 -10.46 -1.87 -84.27
C GLU A 819 -11.98 -1.82 -84.03
N GLU A 820 -12.59 -0.71 -84.53
CA GLU A 820 -14.01 -0.61 -84.70
C GLU A 820 -14.39 -1.59 -85.83
N GLU A 821 -14.98 -2.71 -85.49
CA GLU A 821 -15.81 -3.43 -86.47
C GLU A 821 -17.22 -2.89 -86.43
N GLU A 822 -17.58 -2.21 -87.53
CA GLU A 822 -18.95 -1.96 -87.94
C GLU A 822 -19.73 -3.29 -88.06
N PHE A 823 -20.81 -3.38 -87.30
CA PHE A 823 -22.11 -3.88 -87.80
C PHE A 823 -23.20 -3.57 -86.76
#